data_d4f11c570fe1183a8f09b9d31c47038a
#
_entry.id   d4f11c570fe1183a8f09b9d31c47038a
#
_cell.length_a   1.000
_cell.length_b   1.000
_cell.length_c   1.000
_cell.angle_alpha   90.00
_cell.angle_beta   90.00
_cell.angle_gamma   90.00
#
_symmetry.space_group_name_H-M   'P 1'
#
loop_
_entity.id
_entity.type
_entity.pdbx_description
1 polymer ?
#
loop_
_entity_poly.entity_id
_entity_poly.type
_entity_poly.pdbx_seq_one_letter_code
_entity_poly.pdbx_strand_id
1 'polypeptide(L)'
;MKKKLFIILGTLVLSINLLLSFALKDNKEENKEISKALEILSKPEGIQAFTLEGEKTNKEFNDLIKNYILDKITCKNGSIATYNKASNEVSLSNIQMPDYCTMNFRYTIYGKLLADNSTIKTRTDFSTVYTETNTATLFKSTESIVGSTAKDVYYFAGDAKNNWVKFAGFYWRIIRTNYDGSIRLLYSGTSPDTEEGYIGTSAFNTEYNSPKYVGYMYGEDDSSLGGIRVNTKDSTIKAFIDNWYSNNLSSYTKYISKDAVYCNDRKAPNYGASSSFDFYAYTRLNTGNPSYDCEDAKDAFSGNNSEAKLTYPIGLMTADEITFAGGYKYTELVSPYAWYYLNSAGGSITGSTYWWLLSPCTFLDMYSYVWNVAGSVEPGRIISPRVSGFSGIRPVISLKGNLIWESGDGRSSSPYEVEDLPPTLYEKLLADNPTIKTRDDLSEVYTEINTGTLFKSTESIAGSAPETVYYFSGNPTNNWVKLGGFYWRIIRTNHDSSIRLIYHGNSPSSTTAYIGTSVFNTFTNDDPMYVGYMYGTTGSLDNNRLNTNSSTIKTYIENWYKNNLINYSSYISKSAVYCGDRNLAPGYSYTTSSNLMPFIPWSKLYNSASVSYNCTNSKDAFSASNTEAKLTYPIALLTYDEAIFAGFAHGKSSKNYLFSNADGNSSVLNYWWRLLSPDEWNGSKSYTMNISGYESGDYSAEAVGMSGTVDANYVRPVISLSSDTLYSSGDGSPDSPYGIVYN
;
A
#
# COMPACT_ATOMS: atom_id res chain seq x y z
N MET A 1 21.58 -40.12 -1.13
CA MET A 1 20.93 -40.50 -2.40
C MET A 1 20.27 -39.34 -3.14
N LYS A 2 19.62 -38.37 -2.49
CA LYS A 2 18.95 -37.23 -3.15
C LYS A 2 19.89 -36.28 -3.95
N LYS A 3 21.12 -36.02 -3.50
CA LYS A 3 22.08 -35.16 -4.24
C LYS A 3 22.62 -35.79 -5.54
N LYS A 4 22.67 -37.11 -5.64
CA LYS A 4 23.10 -37.79 -6.86
C LYS A 4 22.01 -37.82 -7.95
N LEU A 5 20.76 -37.79 -7.58
CA LEU A 5 19.63 -37.74 -8.52
C LEU A 5 19.56 -36.38 -9.24
N PHE A 6 19.81 -35.28 -8.51
CA PHE A 6 19.83 -33.94 -9.10
C PHE A 6 20.96 -33.71 -10.11
N ILE A 7 22.12 -34.31 -9.88
CA ILE A 7 23.24 -34.21 -10.81
C ILE A 7 22.97 -35.04 -12.08
N ILE A 8 22.29 -36.16 -11.96
CA ILE A 8 21.95 -37.03 -13.12
C ILE A 8 20.83 -36.38 -13.95
N LEU A 9 19.83 -35.70 -13.34
CA LEU A 9 18.83 -34.93 -14.07
C LEU A 9 19.45 -33.69 -14.77
N GLY A 10 20.32 -32.96 -14.09
CA GLY A 10 21.01 -31.79 -14.69
C GLY A 10 21.91 -32.14 -15.87
N THR A 11 22.62 -33.26 -15.80
CA THR A 11 23.43 -33.75 -16.92
C THR A 11 22.60 -34.35 -18.07
N LEU A 12 21.44 -34.94 -17.77
CA LEU A 12 20.50 -35.42 -18.79
C LEU A 12 19.86 -34.25 -19.57
N VAL A 13 19.51 -33.17 -18.92
CA VAL A 13 18.96 -31.95 -19.56
C VAL A 13 20.02 -31.26 -20.44
N LEU A 14 21.28 -31.20 -20.00
CA LEU A 14 22.37 -30.66 -20.82
C LEU A 14 22.71 -31.56 -22.05
N SER A 15 22.68 -32.88 -21.90
CA SER A 15 22.92 -33.80 -22.99
C SER A 15 21.75 -33.86 -23.98
N ILE A 16 20.50 -33.67 -23.53
CA ILE A 16 19.33 -33.56 -24.40
C ILE A 16 19.39 -32.25 -25.22
N ASN A 17 19.80 -31.12 -24.62
CA ASN A 17 19.97 -29.86 -25.35
C ASN A 17 21.12 -29.93 -26.39
N LEU A 18 22.17 -30.67 -26.12
CA LEU A 18 23.26 -30.87 -27.08
C LEU A 18 22.87 -31.82 -28.22
N LEU A 19 22.08 -32.85 -27.96
CA LEU A 19 21.55 -33.78 -28.97
C LEU A 19 20.44 -33.15 -29.83
N LEU A 20 19.60 -32.27 -29.25
CA LEU A 20 18.57 -31.51 -29.96
C LEU A 20 19.16 -30.53 -30.98
N SER A 21 20.34 -29.97 -30.74
CA SER A 21 21.02 -29.07 -31.70
C SER A 21 21.57 -29.77 -32.93
N PHE A 22 21.74 -31.11 -32.91
CA PHE A 22 22.21 -31.92 -34.03
C PHE A 22 21.10 -32.67 -34.78
N ALA A 23 19.88 -32.82 -34.22
CA ALA A 23 18.79 -33.61 -34.79
C ALA A 23 17.72 -32.79 -35.55
N LEU A 24 17.88 -31.46 -35.64
CA LEU A 24 16.91 -30.57 -36.32
C LEU A 24 17.04 -30.49 -37.83
N LYS A 25 17.31 -31.62 -38.48
CA LYS A 25 17.12 -31.76 -39.94
C LYS A 25 16.24 -32.98 -40.23
N ASP A 26 15.04 -32.67 -40.71
CA ASP A 26 14.10 -33.56 -41.40
C ASP A 26 13.38 -34.66 -40.55
N ASN A 27 12.36 -34.34 -39.74
CA ASN A 27 11.17 -35.19 -39.64
C ASN A 27 10.00 -34.46 -38.89
N LYS A 28 8.90 -34.26 -39.57
CA LYS A 28 7.69 -33.58 -39.05
C LYS A 28 6.98 -34.34 -37.91
N GLU A 29 7.15 -35.65 -37.81
CA GLU A 29 6.52 -36.45 -36.73
C GLU A 29 7.36 -36.46 -35.45
N GLU A 30 8.69 -36.57 -35.55
CA GLU A 30 9.59 -36.43 -34.39
C GLU A 30 9.50 -35.03 -33.73
N ASN A 31 9.34 -33.99 -34.53
CA ASN A 31 9.14 -32.63 -34.02
C ASN A 31 7.83 -32.48 -33.20
N LYS A 32 6.82 -33.29 -33.49
CA LYS A 32 5.55 -33.27 -32.74
C LYS A 32 5.64 -33.98 -31.38
N GLU A 33 6.45 -35.03 -31.29
CA GLU A 33 6.73 -35.75 -30.05
C GLU A 33 7.71 -34.99 -29.14
N ILE A 34 8.72 -34.36 -29.73
CA ILE A 34 9.68 -33.48 -29.02
C ILE A 34 8.97 -32.22 -28.50
N SER A 35 8.07 -31.64 -29.29
CA SER A 35 7.23 -30.51 -28.86
C SER A 35 6.31 -30.89 -27.71
N LYS A 36 5.71 -32.08 -27.73
CA LYS A 36 4.94 -32.62 -26.60
C LYS A 36 5.76 -32.87 -25.34
N ALA A 37 6.97 -33.41 -25.50
CA ALA A 37 7.89 -33.67 -24.38
C ALA A 37 8.38 -32.35 -23.76
N LEU A 38 8.67 -31.32 -24.55
CA LEU A 38 9.00 -29.98 -24.08
C LEU A 38 7.83 -29.29 -23.40
N GLU A 39 6.61 -29.49 -23.89
CA GLU A 39 5.37 -29.00 -23.29
C GLU A 39 5.12 -29.62 -21.89
N ILE A 40 5.46 -30.91 -21.73
CA ILE A 40 5.35 -31.62 -20.43
C ILE A 40 6.42 -31.10 -19.46
N LEU A 41 7.61 -30.77 -19.92
CA LEU A 41 8.70 -30.24 -19.09
C LEU A 41 8.51 -28.77 -18.66
N SER A 42 7.62 -28.03 -19.33
CA SER A 42 7.29 -26.64 -19.00
C SER A 42 6.18 -26.51 -17.97
N LYS A 43 5.52 -27.62 -17.58
CA LYS A 43 4.42 -27.63 -16.60
C LYS A 43 4.92 -28.01 -15.22
N PRO A 44 4.35 -27.42 -14.15
CA PRO A 44 4.59 -27.88 -12.79
C PRO A 44 4.23 -29.38 -12.63
N GLU A 45 4.99 -30.10 -11.82
CA GLU A 45 4.77 -31.53 -11.60
C GLU A 45 3.34 -31.79 -11.08
N GLY A 46 2.62 -32.73 -11.69
CA GLY A 46 1.23 -33.06 -11.39
C GLY A 46 0.18 -32.22 -12.11
N ILE A 47 0.57 -31.15 -12.80
CA ILE A 47 -0.34 -30.32 -13.61
C ILE A 47 -0.29 -30.77 -15.06
N GLN A 48 -1.45 -31.10 -15.62
CA GLN A 48 -1.57 -31.63 -17.01
C GLN A 48 -2.12 -30.62 -18.00
N ALA A 49 -2.84 -29.60 -17.56
CA ALA A 49 -3.44 -28.62 -18.43
C ALA A 49 -3.49 -27.24 -17.80
N PHE A 50 -3.46 -26.21 -18.64
CA PHE A 50 -3.79 -24.84 -18.29
C PHE A 50 -5.06 -24.43 -19.03
N THR A 51 -5.91 -23.64 -18.36
CA THR A 51 -7.05 -22.98 -18.97
C THR A 51 -6.98 -21.48 -18.74
N LEU A 52 -7.52 -20.72 -19.67
CA LEU A 52 -7.73 -19.28 -19.54
C LEU A 52 -9.21 -19.03 -19.80
N GLU A 53 -9.91 -18.43 -18.86
CA GLU A 53 -11.37 -18.25 -18.86
C GLU A 53 -12.13 -19.56 -19.12
N GLY A 54 -11.64 -20.68 -18.55
CA GLY A 54 -12.22 -22.01 -18.71
C GLY A 54 -11.84 -22.75 -20.01
N GLU A 55 -11.28 -22.07 -20.99
CA GLU A 55 -10.86 -22.67 -22.27
C GLU A 55 -9.38 -23.11 -22.20
N LYS A 56 -9.06 -24.24 -22.83
CA LYS A 56 -7.68 -24.72 -22.89
C LYS A 56 -6.76 -23.71 -23.60
N THR A 57 -5.61 -23.46 -23.01
CA THR A 57 -4.60 -22.55 -23.56
C THR A 57 -3.27 -23.24 -23.75
N ASN A 58 -2.55 -22.83 -24.80
CA ASN A 58 -1.19 -23.28 -25.10
C ASN A 58 -0.12 -22.27 -24.57
N LYS A 59 -0.54 -21.30 -23.77
CA LYS A 59 0.40 -20.34 -23.16
C LYS A 59 1.31 -21.05 -22.16
N GLU A 60 2.56 -20.63 -22.14
CA GLU A 60 3.56 -21.14 -21.20
C GLU A 60 3.18 -20.78 -19.75
N PHE A 61 3.51 -21.66 -18.80
CA PHE A 61 3.19 -21.43 -17.37
C PHE A 61 3.75 -20.10 -16.86
N ASN A 62 5.00 -19.77 -17.22
CA ASN A 62 5.63 -18.51 -16.81
C ASN A 62 4.92 -17.26 -17.38
N ASP A 63 4.35 -17.37 -18.57
CA ASP A 63 3.55 -16.30 -19.16
C ASP A 63 2.21 -16.18 -18.44
N LEU A 64 1.58 -17.32 -18.13
CA LEU A 64 0.29 -17.35 -17.40
C LEU A 64 0.41 -16.74 -16.01
N ILE A 65 1.37 -17.16 -15.20
CA ILE A 65 1.53 -16.63 -13.82
C ILE A 65 1.96 -15.16 -13.78
N LYS A 66 2.57 -14.67 -14.86
CA LYS A 66 2.99 -13.27 -14.96
C LYS A 66 1.86 -12.33 -15.38
N ASN A 67 1.01 -12.76 -16.29
CA ASN A 67 0.07 -11.89 -17.00
C ASN A 67 -1.40 -12.14 -16.65
N TYR A 68 -1.70 -13.22 -15.90
CA TYR A 68 -3.05 -13.62 -15.54
C TYR A 68 -3.13 -13.98 -14.05
N ILE A 69 -4.33 -14.08 -13.52
CA ILE A 69 -4.57 -14.55 -12.16
C ILE A 69 -4.88 -16.05 -12.19
N LEU A 70 -4.21 -16.82 -11.33
CA LEU A 70 -4.62 -18.18 -11.04
C LEU A 70 -5.90 -18.16 -10.20
N ASP A 71 -7.01 -18.57 -10.81
CA ASP A 71 -8.32 -18.66 -10.17
C ASP A 71 -8.37 -19.87 -9.21
N LYS A 72 -8.10 -21.06 -9.75
CA LYS A 72 -8.11 -22.29 -8.97
C LYS A 72 -7.32 -23.41 -9.64
N ILE A 73 -6.97 -24.42 -8.85
CA ILE A 73 -6.46 -25.69 -9.34
C ILE A 73 -7.54 -26.75 -9.11
N THR A 74 -7.93 -27.44 -10.17
CA THR A 74 -8.97 -28.47 -10.12
C THR A 74 -8.36 -29.83 -10.41
N CYS A 75 -8.43 -30.77 -9.48
CA CYS A 75 -7.99 -32.15 -9.65
C CYS A 75 -9.20 -33.08 -9.84
N LYS A 76 -9.08 -34.03 -10.79
CA LYS A 76 -10.20 -34.86 -11.24
C LYS A 76 -10.68 -35.86 -10.21
N ASN A 77 -9.77 -36.46 -9.45
CA ASN A 77 -10.05 -37.57 -8.53
C ASN A 77 -9.97 -37.15 -7.05
N GLY A 78 -9.94 -35.86 -6.76
CA GLY A 78 -10.09 -35.33 -5.39
C GLY A 78 -8.78 -35.03 -4.66
N SER A 79 -7.62 -35.11 -5.31
CA SER A 79 -6.39 -34.52 -4.77
C SER A 79 -6.57 -33.02 -4.57
N ILE A 80 -5.91 -32.46 -3.56
CA ILE A 80 -5.89 -31.04 -3.30
C ILE A 80 -4.55 -30.48 -3.76
N ALA A 81 -4.56 -29.58 -4.73
CA ALA A 81 -3.38 -28.89 -5.21
C ALA A 81 -3.44 -27.42 -4.85
N THR A 82 -2.34 -26.90 -4.32
CA THR A 82 -2.16 -25.47 -4.02
C THR A 82 -0.89 -24.96 -4.68
N TYR A 83 -0.93 -23.73 -5.17
CA TYR A 83 0.22 -23.05 -5.76
C TYR A 83 0.71 -21.94 -4.83
N ASN A 84 1.97 -22.01 -4.45
CA ASN A 84 2.63 -20.93 -3.73
C ASN A 84 3.37 -20.03 -4.72
N LYS A 85 2.80 -18.85 -4.98
CA LYS A 85 3.37 -17.87 -5.91
C LYS A 85 4.78 -17.39 -5.48
N ALA A 86 5.03 -17.31 -4.18
CA ALA A 86 6.29 -16.80 -3.63
C ALA A 86 7.46 -17.79 -3.84
N SER A 87 7.23 -19.10 -3.68
CA SER A 87 8.23 -20.14 -3.94
C SER A 87 8.15 -20.71 -5.36
N ASN A 88 7.13 -20.32 -6.15
CA ASN A 88 6.82 -20.88 -7.46
C ASN A 88 6.63 -22.40 -7.43
N GLU A 89 5.98 -22.91 -6.37
CA GLU A 89 5.81 -24.34 -6.13
C GLU A 89 4.34 -24.73 -6.09
N VAL A 90 4.03 -25.87 -6.69
CA VAL A 90 2.73 -26.56 -6.52
C VAL A 90 2.87 -27.64 -5.45
N SER A 91 2.05 -27.58 -4.42
CA SER A 91 1.98 -28.61 -3.38
C SER A 91 0.71 -29.44 -3.55
N LEU A 92 0.85 -30.75 -3.40
CA LEU A 92 -0.26 -31.69 -3.44
C LEU A 92 -0.51 -32.26 -2.03
N SER A 93 -1.79 -32.34 -1.64
CA SER A 93 -2.23 -32.99 -0.42
C SER A 93 -3.47 -33.85 -0.69
N ASN A 94 -3.83 -34.74 0.23
CA ASN A 94 -4.91 -35.70 0.05
C ASN A 94 -4.82 -36.45 -1.30
N ILE A 95 -3.61 -36.92 -1.63
CA ILE A 95 -3.28 -37.43 -2.97
C ILE A 95 -4.10 -38.67 -3.30
N GLN A 96 -4.86 -38.60 -4.37
CA GLN A 96 -5.63 -39.70 -4.96
C GLN A 96 -4.95 -40.11 -6.27
N MET A 97 -4.33 -41.26 -6.30
CA MET A 97 -3.60 -41.74 -7.49
C MET A 97 -4.42 -42.75 -8.30
N PRO A 98 -4.49 -42.64 -9.63
CA PRO A 98 -3.96 -41.55 -10.45
C PRO A 98 -4.89 -40.34 -10.44
N ASP A 99 -4.33 -39.14 -10.34
CA ASP A 99 -5.08 -37.90 -10.47
C ASP A 99 -4.45 -36.91 -11.45
N TYR A 100 -5.27 -36.05 -12.02
CA TYR A 100 -4.87 -35.07 -13.03
C TYR A 100 -5.42 -33.72 -12.63
N CYS A 101 -4.55 -32.74 -12.47
CA CYS A 101 -4.92 -31.40 -12.05
C CYS A 101 -4.82 -30.41 -13.24
N THR A 102 -5.72 -29.44 -13.26
CA THR A 102 -5.75 -28.33 -14.22
C THR A 102 -5.62 -27.03 -13.46
N MET A 103 -4.71 -26.17 -13.86
CA MET A 103 -4.62 -24.79 -13.37
C MET A 103 -5.51 -23.89 -14.23
N ASN A 104 -6.45 -23.21 -13.61
CA ASN A 104 -7.41 -22.35 -14.27
C ASN A 104 -7.01 -20.88 -14.05
N PHE A 105 -6.77 -20.14 -15.13
CA PHE A 105 -6.36 -18.75 -15.10
C PHE A 105 -7.49 -17.85 -15.60
N ARG A 106 -7.48 -16.60 -15.14
CA ARG A 106 -8.43 -15.56 -15.56
C ARG A 106 -7.71 -14.26 -15.89
N TYR A 107 -8.34 -13.46 -16.74
CA TYR A 107 -7.84 -12.14 -17.05
C TYR A 107 -7.91 -11.23 -15.83
N THR A 108 -6.84 -10.47 -15.61
CA THR A 108 -6.95 -9.21 -14.88
C THR A 108 -7.59 -8.16 -15.78
N ILE A 109 -8.13 -7.09 -15.19
CA ILE A 109 -8.63 -5.95 -15.99
C ILE A 109 -7.49 -5.34 -16.85
N TYR A 110 -6.25 -5.32 -16.34
CA TYR A 110 -5.06 -4.90 -17.10
C TYR A 110 -4.76 -5.86 -18.26
N GLY A 111 -4.74 -7.15 -17.99
CA GLY A 111 -4.49 -8.17 -19.03
C GLY A 111 -5.58 -8.18 -20.12
N LYS A 112 -6.83 -8.01 -19.72
CA LYS A 112 -7.97 -7.90 -20.65
C LYS A 112 -7.89 -6.65 -21.53
N LEU A 113 -7.57 -5.51 -20.91
CA LEU A 113 -7.35 -4.25 -21.64
C LEU A 113 -6.30 -4.41 -22.76
N LEU A 114 -5.16 -5.04 -22.45
CA LEU A 114 -4.12 -5.28 -23.47
C LEU A 114 -4.55 -6.32 -24.51
N ALA A 115 -5.27 -7.36 -24.11
CA ALA A 115 -5.76 -8.39 -25.05
C ALA A 115 -6.77 -7.81 -26.06
N ASP A 116 -7.70 -6.97 -25.60
CA ASP A 116 -8.69 -6.33 -26.45
C ASP A 116 -8.13 -5.20 -27.32
N ASN A 117 -6.96 -4.68 -26.97
CA ASN A 117 -6.26 -3.60 -27.65
C ASN A 117 -4.91 -4.05 -28.18
N SER A 118 -4.92 -5.05 -29.05
CA SER A 118 -3.71 -5.71 -29.56
C SER A 118 -2.87 -4.84 -30.51
N THR A 119 -3.43 -3.75 -31.04
CA THR A 119 -2.69 -2.79 -31.87
C THR A 119 -2.03 -1.75 -30.98
N ILE A 120 -0.70 -1.81 -30.91
CA ILE A 120 0.11 -0.84 -30.12
C ILE A 120 0.81 0.11 -31.09
N LYS A 121 0.50 1.40 -30.99
CA LYS A 121 1.12 2.48 -31.77
C LYS A 121 2.02 3.35 -30.87
N THR A 122 2.82 4.20 -31.49
CA THR A 122 3.58 5.29 -30.82
C THR A 122 3.27 6.60 -31.52
N ARG A 123 2.96 7.64 -30.74
CA ARG A 123 2.86 9.01 -31.24
C ARG A 123 4.20 9.73 -31.00
N THR A 124 4.66 10.46 -32.01
CA THR A 124 5.89 11.25 -31.96
C THR A 124 5.64 12.74 -32.19
N ASP A 125 4.47 13.10 -32.71
CA ASP A 125 4.04 14.49 -32.89
C ASP A 125 2.86 14.81 -31.96
N PHE A 126 3.06 15.79 -31.10
CA PHE A 126 2.07 16.31 -30.15
C PHE A 126 1.84 17.82 -30.36
N SER A 127 2.29 18.37 -31.49
CA SER A 127 2.12 19.79 -31.84
C SER A 127 0.77 20.05 -32.52
N THR A 128 -0.03 19.02 -32.80
CA THR A 128 -1.34 19.11 -33.43
C THR A 128 -2.35 18.24 -32.70
N VAL A 129 -3.64 18.54 -32.89
CA VAL A 129 -4.72 17.68 -32.36
C VAL A 129 -4.72 16.31 -33.02
N TYR A 130 -5.12 15.27 -32.29
CA TYR A 130 -5.28 13.92 -32.79
C TYR A 130 -6.70 13.46 -32.50
N THR A 131 -7.49 13.23 -33.57
CA THR A 131 -8.93 12.97 -33.51
C THR A 131 -9.36 11.71 -34.27
N GLU A 132 -8.39 10.86 -34.69
CA GLU A 132 -8.72 9.64 -35.40
C GLU A 132 -9.61 8.71 -34.54
N THR A 133 -10.67 8.22 -35.17
CA THR A 133 -11.49 7.16 -34.57
C THR A 133 -10.71 5.86 -34.55
N ASN A 134 -10.63 5.22 -33.39
CA ASN A 134 -9.94 3.95 -33.25
C ASN A 134 -10.65 3.00 -32.29
N THR A 135 -10.45 1.71 -32.55
CA THR A 135 -10.91 0.59 -31.74
C THR A 135 -9.75 -0.40 -31.62
N ALA A 136 -9.66 -1.10 -30.53
CA ALA A 136 -8.59 -2.08 -30.28
C ALA A 136 -7.16 -1.52 -30.45
N THR A 137 -6.98 -0.22 -30.17
CA THR A 137 -5.70 0.48 -30.33
C THR A 137 -5.31 1.19 -29.04
N LEU A 138 -4.11 0.91 -28.57
CA LEU A 138 -3.42 1.66 -27.52
C LEU A 138 -2.17 2.34 -28.10
N PHE A 139 -1.74 3.39 -27.42
CA PHE A 139 -0.49 4.07 -27.69
C PHE A 139 0.48 3.80 -26.54
N LYS A 140 1.75 3.60 -26.86
CA LYS A 140 2.81 3.32 -25.88
C LYS A 140 3.59 4.59 -25.55
N SER A 141 3.92 4.76 -24.27
CA SER A 141 4.88 5.73 -23.74
C SER A 141 5.60 5.12 -22.55
N THR A 142 6.34 5.91 -21.81
CA THR A 142 7.02 5.52 -20.57
C THR A 142 6.64 6.44 -19.42
N GLU A 143 6.75 5.95 -18.19
CA GLU A 143 6.55 6.72 -16.96
C GLU A 143 7.64 6.36 -15.95
N SER A 144 8.23 7.39 -15.31
CA SER A 144 9.13 7.26 -14.17
C SER A 144 8.64 8.11 -13.01
N ILE A 145 8.79 7.62 -11.78
CA ILE A 145 8.34 8.30 -10.55
C ILE A 145 9.55 8.48 -9.64
N VAL A 146 9.86 9.76 -9.33
CA VAL A 146 10.90 10.15 -8.34
C VAL A 146 12.22 9.39 -8.56
N GLY A 147 12.75 9.45 -9.79
CA GLY A 147 14.04 8.83 -10.16
C GLY A 147 14.00 7.31 -10.28
N SER A 148 12.81 6.70 -10.28
CA SER A 148 12.67 5.26 -10.58
C SER A 148 13.04 4.94 -12.03
N THR A 149 13.37 3.69 -12.31
CA THR A 149 13.53 3.21 -13.69
C THR A 149 12.20 3.32 -14.43
N ALA A 150 12.22 3.95 -15.61
CA ALA A 150 11.03 4.12 -16.44
C ALA A 150 10.40 2.78 -16.82
N LYS A 151 9.07 2.72 -16.78
CA LYS A 151 8.27 1.57 -17.23
C LYS A 151 7.38 1.93 -18.40
N ASP A 152 7.08 0.95 -19.22
CA ASP A 152 6.09 1.08 -20.29
C ASP A 152 4.70 1.33 -19.72
N VAL A 153 4.02 2.33 -20.27
CA VAL A 153 2.62 2.65 -20.01
C VAL A 153 1.86 2.77 -21.32
N TYR A 154 0.56 2.48 -21.28
CA TYR A 154 -0.29 2.46 -22.47
C TYR A 154 -1.43 3.45 -22.28
N TYR A 155 -1.80 4.19 -23.32
CA TYR A 155 -2.82 5.22 -23.26
C TYR A 155 -3.74 5.22 -24.50
N PHE A 156 -4.93 5.78 -24.34
CA PHE A 156 -5.86 6.02 -25.42
C PHE A 156 -5.67 7.44 -26.01
N ALA A 157 -5.84 7.57 -27.32
CA ALA A 157 -5.82 8.86 -28.01
C ALA A 157 -6.88 8.94 -29.09
N GLY A 158 -7.33 10.15 -29.43
CA GLY A 158 -8.36 10.41 -30.41
C GLY A 158 -9.76 9.98 -29.97
N ASP A 159 -10.55 9.52 -30.89
CA ASP A 159 -11.92 9.06 -30.65
C ASP A 159 -11.94 7.55 -30.37
N ALA A 160 -11.44 7.16 -29.19
CA ALA A 160 -11.42 5.78 -28.74
C ALA A 160 -12.83 5.27 -28.41
N LYS A 161 -13.20 4.09 -28.94
CA LYS A 161 -14.55 3.53 -28.78
C LYS A 161 -14.65 2.45 -27.71
N ASN A 162 -13.54 1.88 -27.25
CA ASN A 162 -13.50 0.77 -26.31
C ASN A 162 -12.67 1.04 -25.05
N ASN A 163 -12.88 2.20 -24.44
CA ASN A 163 -12.24 2.61 -23.20
C ASN A 163 -13.23 2.91 -22.06
N TRP A 164 -14.41 2.30 -22.10
CA TRP A 164 -15.42 2.47 -21.06
C TRP A 164 -15.26 1.46 -19.93
N VAL A 165 -15.47 1.94 -18.72
CA VAL A 165 -15.50 1.14 -17.48
C VAL A 165 -16.76 1.52 -16.71
N LYS A 166 -17.46 0.53 -16.16
CA LYS A 166 -18.52 0.75 -15.17
C LYS A 166 -18.01 0.33 -13.81
N PHE A 167 -17.98 1.26 -12.88
CA PHE A 167 -17.44 1.02 -11.53
C PHE A 167 -18.12 1.92 -10.50
N ALA A 168 -18.47 1.36 -9.33
CA ALA A 168 -19.09 2.05 -8.20
C ALA A 168 -20.39 2.82 -8.58
N GLY A 169 -21.18 2.29 -9.52
CA GLY A 169 -22.41 2.91 -10.00
C GLY A 169 -22.22 4.04 -11.02
N PHE A 170 -20.96 4.34 -11.40
CA PHE A 170 -20.62 5.37 -12.37
C PHE A 170 -19.97 4.81 -13.61
N TYR A 171 -19.99 5.61 -14.69
CA TYR A 171 -19.28 5.35 -15.92
C TYR A 171 -18.00 6.18 -15.98
N TRP A 172 -16.94 5.55 -16.44
CA TRP A 172 -15.59 6.10 -16.51
C TRP A 172 -14.99 5.86 -17.88
N ARG A 173 -14.02 6.70 -18.26
CA ARG A 173 -13.21 6.51 -19.46
C ARG A 173 -11.77 6.19 -19.07
N ILE A 174 -11.21 5.10 -19.61
CA ILE A 174 -9.78 4.79 -19.40
C ILE A 174 -8.95 5.86 -20.10
N ILE A 175 -8.05 6.48 -19.35
CA ILE A 175 -7.04 7.40 -19.83
C ILE A 175 -5.80 6.61 -20.26
N ARG A 176 -5.22 5.86 -19.32
CA ARG A 176 -3.96 5.13 -19.49
C ARG A 176 -3.76 4.07 -18.40
N THR A 177 -2.73 3.26 -18.56
CA THR A 177 -2.14 2.51 -17.45
C THR A 177 -1.09 3.36 -16.74
N ASN A 178 -0.81 3.09 -15.47
CA ASN A 178 0.17 3.80 -14.64
C ASN A 178 1.43 2.97 -14.39
N TYR A 179 2.46 3.61 -13.85
CA TYR A 179 3.72 3.00 -13.42
C TYR A 179 3.55 1.78 -12.49
N ASP A 180 2.57 1.83 -11.59
CA ASP A 180 2.22 0.76 -10.65
C ASP A 180 1.40 -0.38 -11.27
N GLY A 181 1.05 -0.29 -12.57
CA GLY A 181 0.21 -1.24 -13.28
C GLY A 181 -1.28 -1.02 -13.09
N SER A 182 -1.70 0.01 -12.36
CA SER A 182 -3.11 0.38 -12.23
C SER A 182 -3.65 1.05 -13.51
N ILE A 183 -4.98 1.12 -13.63
CA ILE A 183 -5.67 1.70 -14.80
C ILE A 183 -6.32 3.01 -14.39
N ARG A 184 -5.88 4.11 -15.01
CA ARG A 184 -6.36 5.45 -14.74
C ARG A 184 -7.66 5.75 -15.44
N LEU A 185 -8.65 6.23 -14.68
CA LEU A 185 -10.01 6.46 -15.11
C LEU A 185 -10.43 7.91 -14.90
N LEU A 186 -11.07 8.50 -15.92
CA LEU A 186 -11.73 9.80 -15.86
C LEU A 186 -13.22 9.61 -15.67
N TYR A 187 -13.83 10.30 -14.72
CA TYR A 187 -15.27 10.32 -14.50
C TYR A 187 -16.03 10.78 -15.74
N SER A 188 -17.10 10.06 -16.11
CA SER A 188 -17.91 10.33 -17.30
C SER A 188 -19.43 10.32 -17.03
N GLY A 189 -19.85 10.36 -15.77
CA GLY A 189 -21.27 10.46 -15.41
C GLY A 189 -21.89 9.17 -14.89
N THR A 190 -23.22 9.14 -14.87
CA THR A 190 -24.04 8.03 -14.36
C THR A 190 -24.56 7.12 -15.49
N SER A 191 -24.36 7.50 -16.74
CA SER A 191 -24.64 6.69 -17.93
C SER A 191 -23.66 7.01 -19.06
N PRO A 192 -23.50 6.13 -20.06
CA PRO A 192 -22.64 6.42 -21.22
C PRO A 192 -23.11 7.64 -22.03
N ASP A 193 -24.37 7.99 -21.96
CA ASP A 193 -24.99 9.10 -22.70
C ASP A 193 -25.12 10.38 -21.86
N THR A 194 -24.49 10.41 -20.65
CA THR A 194 -24.50 11.60 -19.81
C THR A 194 -23.80 12.77 -20.50
N GLU A 195 -24.48 13.89 -20.64
CA GLU A 195 -23.89 15.14 -21.17
C GLU A 195 -23.05 15.89 -20.12
N GLU A 196 -23.38 15.73 -18.83
CA GLU A 196 -22.62 16.33 -17.73
C GLU A 196 -21.66 15.31 -17.11
N GLY A 197 -20.45 15.20 -17.66
CA GLY A 197 -19.40 14.31 -17.18
C GLY A 197 -18.60 14.89 -16.01
N TYR A 198 -19.22 15.66 -15.11
CA TYR A 198 -18.58 16.25 -13.93
C TYR A 198 -19.44 16.13 -12.68
N ILE A 199 -18.79 16.18 -11.51
CA ILE A 199 -19.42 15.99 -10.18
C ILE A 199 -19.94 17.30 -9.57
N GLY A 200 -19.72 18.43 -10.23
CA GLY A 200 -20.07 19.77 -9.80
C GLY A 200 -19.05 20.80 -10.29
N THR A 201 -19.14 22.01 -9.76
CA THR A 201 -18.25 23.12 -10.12
C THR A 201 -17.60 23.70 -8.86
N SER A 202 -16.33 24.13 -8.97
CA SER A 202 -15.59 24.78 -7.90
C SER A 202 -14.52 25.72 -8.49
N ALA A 203 -14.05 26.66 -7.67
CA ALA A 203 -12.74 27.26 -7.90
C ALA A 203 -11.65 26.18 -7.68
N PHE A 204 -10.52 26.28 -8.38
CA PHE A 204 -9.35 25.46 -8.05
C PHE A 204 -8.83 25.85 -6.66
N ASN A 205 -8.69 27.17 -6.42
CA ASN A 205 -8.49 27.74 -5.11
C ASN A 205 -9.23 29.10 -5.01
N THR A 206 -9.85 29.39 -3.88
CA THR A 206 -10.53 30.69 -3.68
C THR A 206 -9.55 31.85 -3.59
N GLU A 207 -8.36 31.60 -3.06
CA GLU A 207 -7.24 32.54 -3.07
C GLU A 207 -6.42 32.41 -4.35
N TYR A 208 -5.84 33.50 -4.83
CA TYR A 208 -5.20 33.55 -6.17
C TYR A 208 -3.92 34.40 -6.25
N ASN A 209 -3.60 35.16 -5.21
CA ASN A 209 -2.56 36.21 -5.24
C ASN A 209 -1.16 35.72 -4.84
N SER A 210 -0.96 34.43 -4.82
CA SER A 210 0.33 33.79 -4.53
C SER A 210 0.52 32.55 -5.40
N PRO A 211 1.76 32.26 -5.86
CA PRO A 211 2.06 31.09 -6.68
C PRO A 211 1.75 29.74 -5.98
N LYS A 212 1.61 29.69 -4.66
CA LYS A 212 1.23 28.47 -3.93
C LYS A 212 -0.16 27.94 -4.30
N TYR A 213 -1.05 28.83 -4.77
CA TYR A 213 -2.45 28.46 -5.03
C TYR A 213 -2.69 27.67 -6.31
N VAL A 214 -1.65 27.38 -7.11
CA VAL A 214 -1.72 26.38 -8.18
C VAL A 214 -1.57 24.95 -7.66
N GLY A 215 -1.23 24.78 -6.37
CA GLY A 215 -1.06 23.48 -5.75
C GLY A 215 -2.38 22.78 -5.45
N TYR A 216 -2.48 21.49 -5.79
CA TYR A 216 -3.56 20.62 -5.31
C TYR A 216 -3.54 20.51 -3.78
N MET A 217 -2.35 20.43 -3.22
CA MET A 217 -2.02 20.81 -1.85
C MET A 217 -0.90 21.84 -1.87
N TYR A 218 -0.72 22.65 -0.83
CA TYR A 218 0.29 23.69 -0.79
C TYR A 218 0.82 23.93 0.62
N GLY A 219 1.94 24.67 0.73
CA GLY A 219 2.51 25.17 1.98
C GLY A 219 2.15 26.64 2.23
N GLU A 220 2.33 27.07 3.47
CA GLU A 220 2.06 28.47 3.88
C GLU A 220 3.14 29.47 3.38
N ASP A 221 4.41 29.03 3.37
CA ASP A 221 5.53 29.83 2.95
C ASP A 221 5.61 29.90 1.42
N ASP A 222 5.36 31.07 0.85
CA ASP A 222 5.46 31.34 -0.58
C ASP A 222 6.76 32.09 -1.00
N SER A 223 7.70 32.28 -0.06
CA SER A 223 8.99 32.91 -0.35
C SER A 223 9.93 32.01 -1.18
N SER A 224 9.65 30.71 -1.24
CA SER A 224 10.45 29.74 -1.98
C SER A 224 9.61 28.66 -2.66
N LEU A 225 10.13 28.12 -3.77
CA LEU A 225 9.52 26.96 -4.43
C LEU A 225 9.39 25.75 -3.49
N GLY A 226 10.35 25.57 -2.58
CA GLY A 226 10.31 24.54 -1.56
C GLY A 226 9.16 24.76 -0.58
N GLY A 227 8.95 26.00 -0.14
CA GLY A 227 7.91 26.37 0.83
C GLY A 227 6.48 26.14 0.30
N ILE A 228 6.20 26.53 -0.96
CA ILE A 228 4.88 26.31 -1.55
C ILE A 228 4.54 24.83 -1.73
N ARG A 229 5.54 23.93 -1.70
CA ARG A 229 5.41 22.48 -1.95
C ARG A 229 5.47 21.63 -0.68
N VAL A 230 5.28 22.23 0.50
CA VAL A 230 5.27 21.49 1.78
C VAL A 230 4.00 20.65 1.98
N ASN A 231 2.93 20.90 1.24
CA ASN A 231 1.69 20.09 1.20
C ASN A 231 0.95 19.96 2.54
N THR A 232 0.91 21.04 3.33
CA THR A 232 0.23 21.07 4.63
C THR A 232 -1.22 21.58 4.56
N LYS A 233 -1.61 22.16 3.42
CA LYS A 233 -2.95 22.72 3.19
C LYS A 233 -3.56 22.16 1.91
N ASP A 234 -4.84 21.89 1.96
CA ASP A 234 -5.62 21.47 0.80
C ASP A 234 -6.12 22.69 0.01
N SER A 235 -6.13 22.58 -1.31
CA SER A 235 -6.83 23.53 -2.17
C SER A 235 -8.35 23.37 -2.05
N THR A 236 -9.10 24.39 -2.48
CA THR A 236 -10.56 24.36 -2.49
C THR A 236 -11.09 23.17 -3.30
N ILE A 237 -10.50 22.92 -4.46
CA ILE A 237 -10.91 21.80 -5.33
C ILE A 237 -10.61 20.43 -4.70
N LYS A 238 -9.47 20.28 -4.01
CA LYS A 238 -9.14 19.03 -3.31
C LYS A 238 -10.15 18.73 -2.22
N ALA A 239 -10.47 19.71 -1.38
CA ALA A 239 -11.46 19.54 -0.33
C ALA A 239 -12.85 19.14 -0.89
N PHE A 240 -13.24 19.70 -2.05
CA PHE A 240 -14.48 19.33 -2.73
C PHE A 240 -14.43 17.87 -3.22
N ILE A 241 -13.35 17.47 -3.86
CA ILE A 241 -13.15 16.12 -4.42
C ILE A 241 -13.09 15.07 -3.29
N ASP A 242 -12.38 15.37 -2.20
CA ASP A 242 -12.27 14.49 -1.04
C ASP A 242 -13.66 14.24 -0.38
N ASN A 243 -14.46 15.29 -0.25
CA ASN A 243 -15.83 15.16 0.25
C ASN A 243 -16.69 14.30 -0.68
N TRP A 244 -16.57 14.48 -1.99
CA TRP A 244 -17.29 13.64 -2.96
C TRP A 244 -16.83 12.17 -2.88
N TYR A 245 -15.52 11.92 -2.78
CA TYR A 245 -14.98 10.56 -2.62
C TYR A 245 -15.52 9.89 -1.37
N SER A 246 -15.50 10.58 -0.24
CA SER A 246 -16.01 10.07 1.04
C SER A 246 -17.46 9.60 0.94
N ASN A 247 -18.29 10.34 0.22
CA ASN A 247 -19.72 10.03 0.07
C ASN A 247 -20.04 8.97 -0.98
N ASN A 248 -19.17 8.77 -1.98
CA ASN A 248 -19.50 7.95 -3.15
C ASN A 248 -18.55 6.75 -3.37
N LEU A 249 -17.30 6.83 -2.93
CA LEU A 249 -16.27 5.83 -3.24
C LEU A 249 -15.60 5.21 -2.01
N SER A 250 -15.91 5.63 -0.80
CA SER A 250 -15.27 5.12 0.42
C SER A 250 -15.38 3.61 0.58
N SER A 251 -16.53 3.01 0.25
CA SER A 251 -16.74 1.55 0.27
C SER A 251 -16.03 0.79 -0.86
N TYR A 252 -15.52 1.52 -1.86
CA TYR A 252 -14.80 0.96 -3.00
C TYR A 252 -13.28 1.17 -2.94
N THR A 253 -12.75 1.71 -1.84
CA THR A 253 -11.31 2.03 -1.70
C THR A 253 -10.41 0.81 -1.91
N LYS A 254 -10.87 -0.41 -1.59
CA LYS A 254 -10.15 -1.67 -1.80
C LYS A 254 -9.85 -1.99 -3.27
N TYR A 255 -10.62 -1.43 -4.20
CA TYR A 255 -10.42 -1.58 -5.66
C TYR A 255 -9.45 -0.53 -6.23
N ILE A 256 -9.22 0.57 -5.52
CA ILE A 256 -8.49 1.74 -6.00
C ILE A 256 -7.04 1.68 -5.55
N SER A 257 -6.10 1.96 -6.47
CA SER A 257 -4.67 1.99 -6.14
C SER A 257 -4.32 3.20 -5.29
N LYS A 258 -3.65 2.96 -4.16
CA LYS A 258 -3.05 3.99 -3.32
C LYS A 258 -1.64 4.40 -3.79
N ASP A 259 -1.04 3.60 -4.69
CA ASP A 259 0.30 3.85 -5.24
C ASP A 259 0.27 4.68 -6.52
N ALA A 260 -0.87 4.77 -7.20
CA ALA A 260 -1.04 5.58 -8.40
C ALA A 260 -0.73 7.05 -8.11
N VAL A 261 0.17 7.64 -8.92
CA VAL A 261 0.64 9.02 -8.74
C VAL A 261 -0.17 10.01 -9.57
N TYR A 262 -0.63 11.08 -8.95
CA TYR A 262 -1.23 12.25 -9.59
C TYR A 262 -0.21 13.39 -9.52
N CYS A 263 0.48 13.67 -10.64
CA CYS A 263 1.60 14.62 -10.68
C CYS A 263 1.12 16.07 -10.82
N ASN A 264 1.33 16.90 -9.81
CA ASN A 264 0.97 18.33 -9.89
C ASN A 264 2.04 19.18 -10.62
N ASP A 265 3.28 18.71 -10.66
CA ASP A 265 4.44 19.31 -11.34
C ASP A 265 4.57 20.83 -11.20
N ARG A 266 4.72 21.29 -9.96
CA ARG A 266 4.89 22.73 -9.63
C ARG A 266 6.33 23.21 -9.76
N LYS A 267 7.16 22.54 -10.54
CA LYS A 267 8.50 23.04 -10.87
C LYS A 267 8.41 24.29 -11.72
N ALA A 268 9.22 25.30 -11.39
CA ALA A 268 9.34 26.54 -12.13
C ALA A 268 10.82 26.96 -12.16
N PRO A 269 11.47 27.02 -13.33
CA PRO A 269 12.91 27.27 -13.42
C PRO A 269 13.28 28.66 -12.92
N ASN A 270 12.37 29.62 -13.03
CA ASN A 270 12.59 31.04 -12.70
C ASN A 270 11.74 31.51 -11.51
N TYR A 271 11.43 30.60 -10.55
CA TYR A 271 10.65 30.95 -9.36
C TYR A 271 11.30 32.10 -8.60
N GLY A 272 10.54 33.18 -8.38
CA GLY A 272 11.00 34.37 -7.63
C GLY A 272 11.96 35.30 -8.36
N ALA A 273 12.33 34.99 -9.60
CA ALA A 273 13.20 35.89 -10.40
C ALA A 273 12.46 37.12 -10.93
N SER A 274 11.13 37.02 -11.04
CA SER A 274 10.24 38.15 -11.44
C SER A 274 8.86 37.95 -10.81
N SER A 275 7.99 38.96 -10.95
CA SER A 275 6.57 38.86 -10.55
C SER A 275 5.75 37.94 -11.45
N SER A 276 6.36 37.39 -12.50
CA SER A 276 5.69 36.53 -13.48
C SER A 276 6.65 35.44 -13.94
N PHE A 277 6.18 34.18 -13.95
CA PHE A 277 6.94 33.01 -14.40
C PHE A 277 6.01 31.88 -14.79
N ASP A 278 6.52 30.93 -15.59
CA ASP A 278 5.82 29.77 -16.07
C ASP A 278 6.26 28.51 -15.30
N PHE A 279 5.30 27.57 -15.08
CA PHE A 279 5.59 26.23 -14.60
C PHE A 279 5.97 25.31 -15.78
N TYR A 280 6.67 24.21 -15.51
CA TYR A 280 7.15 23.30 -16.57
C TYR A 280 6.03 22.72 -17.44
N ALA A 281 4.85 22.46 -16.87
CA ALA A 281 3.70 22.00 -17.64
C ALA A 281 3.31 22.99 -18.75
N TYR A 282 3.45 24.31 -18.52
CA TYR A 282 3.25 25.33 -19.55
C TYR A 282 4.24 25.17 -20.72
N THR A 283 5.51 24.96 -20.39
CA THR A 283 6.55 24.79 -21.41
C THR A 283 6.32 23.50 -22.22
N ARG A 284 6.02 22.39 -21.58
CA ARG A 284 5.76 21.12 -22.30
C ARG A 284 4.55 21.22 -23.22
N LEU A 285 3.45 21.79 -22.75
CA LEU A 285 2.26 21.96 -23.59
C LEU A 285 2.53 22.92 -24.77
N ASN A 286 3.35 23.96 -24.55
CA ASN A 286 3.72 24.89 -25.61
C ASN A 286 4.66 24.33 -26.67
N THR A 287 5.51 23.39 -26.29
CA THR A 287 6.50 22.78 -27.18
C THR A 287 6.07 21.46 -27.77
N GLY A 288 4.88 20.93 -27.38
CA GLY A 288 4.40 19.62 -27.82
C GLY A 288 5.27 18.46 -27.32
N ASN A 289 5.83 18.57 -26.11
CA ASN A 289 6.70 17.55 -25.50
C ASN A 289 6.09 17.04 -24.18
N PRO A 290 4.95 16.35 -24.19
CA PRO A 290 4.32 15.86 -22.97
C PRO A 290 5.15 14.74 -22.32
N SER A 291 5.06 14.63 -20.99
CA SER A 291 5.70 13.56 -20.23
C SER A 291 4.74 13.04 -19.15
N TYR A 292 4.81 11.71 -18.89
CA TYR A 292 4.17 11.10 -17.73
C TYR A 292 5.09 11.07 -16.50
N ASP A 293 6.36 11.49 -16.64
CA ASP A 293 7.31 11.45 -15.53
C ASP A 293 6.93 12.42 -14.42
N CYS A 294 7.05 11.98 -13.17
CA CYS A 294 6.91 12.80 -11.99
C CYS A 294 8.22 12.78 -11.19
N GLU A 295 9.05 13.80 -11.40
CA GLU A 295 10.43 13.81 -10.92
C GLU A 295 10.58 14.15 -9.43
N ASP A 296 9.61 14.85 -8.84
CA ASP A 296 9.70 15.37 -7.49
C ASP A 296 8.69 14.72 -6.56
N ALA A 297 9.17 14.17 -5.44
CA ALA A 297 8.34 13.50 -4.45
C ALA A 297 7.23 14.41 -3.87
N LYS A 298 7.49 15.73 -3.76
CA LYS A 298 6.51 16.70 -3.25
C LYS A 298 5.38 17.02 -4.24
N ASP A 299 5.54 16.64 -5.50
CA ASP A 299 4.53 16.79 -6.56
C ASP A 299 3.89 15.47 -6.96
N ALA A 300 4.42 14.35 -6.49
CA ALA A 300 3.95 12.99 -6.76
C ALA A 300 2.84 12.58 -5.77
N PHE A 301 1.66 13.19 -5.89
CA PHE A 301 0.54 12.95 -4.99
C PHE A 301 0.03 11.50 -5.10
N SER A 302 0.04 10.78 -3.98
CA SER A 302 -0.54 9.43 -3.86
C SER A 302 -0.96 9.12 -2.42
N GLY A 303 -1.71 8.04 -2.19
CA GLY A 303 -2.09 7.60 -0.86
C GLY A 303 -0.91 7.15 0.00
N ASN A 304 0.19 6.71 -0.62
CA ASN A 304 1.35 6.12 0.05
C ASN A 304 2.63 7.00 0.04
N ASN A 305 2.62 8.16 -0.63
CA ASN A 305 3.77 9.08 -0.62
C ASN A 305 3.72 10.01 0.59
N SER A 306 4.62 9.88 1.53
CA SER A 306 4.66 10.69 2.75
C SER A 306 4.90 12.19 2.52
N GLU A 307 5.57 12.59 1.42
CA GLU A 307 5.83 14.01 1.09
C GLU A 307 4.67 14.68 0.34
N ALA A 308 3.77 13.89 -0.25
CA ALA A 308 2.59 14.36 -0.99
C ALA A 308 1.42 13.38 -0.80
N LYS A 309 1.06 13.14 0.48
CA LYS A 309 0.07 12.15 0.87
C LYS A 309 -1.34 12.66 0.62
N LEU A 310 -2.10 11.91 -0.17
CA LEU A 310 -3.54 12.12 -0.35
C LEU A 310 -4.34 11.45 0.76
N THR A 311 -5.38 12.10 1.23
CA THR A 311 -6.39 11.52 2.14
C THR A 311 -7.14 10.39 1.44
N TYR A 312 -7.55 10.64 0.20
CA TYR A 312 -8.18 9.66 -0.68
C TYR A 312 -7.40 9.55 -1.99
N PRO A 313 -7.28 8.36 -2.62
CA PRO A 313 -6.52 8.14 -3.85
C PRO A 313 -7.29 8.65 -5.08
N ILE A 314 -7.49 9.96 -5.15
CA ILE A 314 -8.24 10.66 -6.18
C ILE A 314 -7.58 11.98 -6.55
N GLY A 315 -7.65 12.38 -7.81
CA GLY A 315 -7.10 13.63 -8.31
C GLY A 315 -7.82 14.13 -9.54
N LEU A 316 -7.10 14.83 -10.40
CA LEU A 316 -7.55 15.37 -11.70
C LEU A 316 -6.59 14.92 -12.80
N MET A 317 -7.01 15.04 -14.06
CA MET A 317 -6.13 14.87 -15.21
C MET A 317 -5.06 15.95 -15.27
N THR A 318 -3.90 15.61 -15.82
CA THR A 318 -2.83 16.57 -16.12
C THR A 318 -2.94 17.12 -17.55
N ALA A 319 -2.32 18.25 -17.81
CA ALA A 319 -2.23 18.80 -19.17
C ALA A 319 -1.46 17.86 -20.13
N ASP A 320 -0.44 17.16 -19.61
CA ASP A 320 0.29 16.15 -20.37
C ASP A 320 -0.61 14.99 -20.80
N GLU A 321 -1.47 14.48 -19.90
CA GLU A 321 -2.44 13.42 -20.23
C GLU A 321 -3.41 13.86 -21.32
N ILE A 322 -3.85 15.12 -21.31
CA ILE A 322 -4.70 15.68 -22.38
C ILE A 322 -3.94 15.72 -23.72
N THR A 323 -2.66 16.15 -23.69
CA THR A 323 -1.82 16.21 -24.90
C THR A 323 -1.56 14.83 -25.48
N PHE A 324 -1.25 13.83 -24.65
CA PHE A 324 -1.13 12.45 -25.09
C PHE A 324 -2.43 11.92 -25.69
N ALA A 325 -3.59 12.29 -25.15
CA ALA A 325 -4.87 11.86 -25.64
C ALA A 325 -5.30 12.52 -26.97
N GLY A 326 -4.61 13.58 -27.38
CA GLY A 326 -4.86 14.24 -28.67
C GLY A 326 -5.27 15.70 -28.58
N GLY A 327 -5.34 16.29 -27.38
CA GLY A 327 -5.59 17.72 -27.21
C GLY A 327 -4.36 18.56 -27.56
N TYR A 328 -4.58 19.82 -27.94
CA TYR A 328 -3.54 20.81 -28.13
C TYR A 328 -4.00 22.20 -27.65
N LYS A 329 -3.06 22.98 -27.13
CA LYS A 329 -3.37 24.30 -26.54
C LYS A 329 -4.09 25.20 -27.49
N TYR A 330 -5.07 25.95 -27.00
CA TYR A 330 -5.83 26.99 -27.71
C TYR A 330 -6.46 26.52 -29.03
N THR A 331 -6.53 25.22 -29.28
CA THR A 331 -7.09 24.61 -30.49
C THR A 331 -8.37 23.88 -30.15
N GLU A 332 -9.44 24.24 -30.84
CA GLU A 332 -10.73 23.57 -30.75
C GLU A 332 -10.70 22.22 -31.49
N LEU A 333 -11.37 21.22 -30.93
CA LEU A 333 -11.64 19.96 -31.59
C LEU A 333 -12.98 20.07 -32.30
N VAL A 334 -12.90 20.48 -33.57
CA VAL A 334 -14.10 20.75 -34.39
C VAL A 334 -14.94 19.49 -34.69
N SER A 335 -16.19 19.73 -35.03
CA SER A 335 -17.20 18.73 -35.34
C SER A 335 -16.79 17.73 -36.46
N PRO A 336 -17.17 16.44 -36.36
CA PRO A 336 -17.82 15.85 -35.20
C PRO A 336 -16.80 15.71 -34.06
N TYR A 337 -17.17 16.04 -32.85
CA TYR A 337 -16.28 16.04 -31.67
C TYR A 337 -15.62 14.66 -31.48
N ALA A 338 -14.58 14.42 -32.25
CA ALA A 338 -13.92 13.13 -32.39
C ALA A 338 -12.83 12.93 -31.32
N TRP A 339 -13.18 13.11 -30.06
CA TRP A 339 -12.27 12.96 -28.94
C TRP A 339 -13.01 12.38 -27.74
N TYR A 340 -12.54 11.24 -27.22
CA TYR A 340 -13.27 10.47 -26.24
C TYR A 340 -13.55 11.19 -24.90
N TYR A 341 -12.78 12.25 -24.57
CA TYR A 341 -13.05 13.03 -23.36
C TYR A 341 -14.28 13.94 -23.49
N LEU A 342 -14.68 14.29 -24.70
CA LEU A 342 -15.79 15.17 -24.97
C LEU A 342 -17.06 14.43 -25.41
N ASN A 343 -16.90 13.21 -25.96
CA ASN A 343 -17.99 12.47 -26.52
C ASN A 343 -18.61 11.48 -25.51
N SER A 344 -19.92 11.57 -25.30
CA SER A 344 -20.73 10.46 -24.79
C SER A 344 -20.88 9.36 -25.84
N ALA A 345 -21.43 8.20 -25.46
CA ALA A 345 -21.73 7.13 -26.40
C ALA A 345 -22.75 7.53 -27.48
N GLY A 346 -23.68 8.41 -27.15
CA GLY A 346 -24.67 8.98 -28.09
C GLY A 346 -24.11 10.10 -29.00
N GLY A 347 -22.83 10.46 -28.83
CA GLY A 347 -22.18 11.52 -29.62
C GLY A 347 -22.38 12.93 -29.08
N SER A 348 -23.02 13.09 -27.94
CA SER A 348 -23.16 14.38 -27.25
C SER A 348 -21.84 14.82 -26.60
N ILE A 349 -21.66 16.13 -26.39
CA ILE A 349 -20.49 16.65 -25.70
C ILE A 349 -20.63 16.42 -24.20
N THR A 350 -19.66 15.75 -23.62
CA THR A 350 -19.60 15.53 -22.18
C THR A 350 -19.10 16.80 -21.49
N GLY A 351 -19.96 17.42 -20.70
CA GLY A 351 -19.70 18.67 -20.00
C GLY A 351 -19.98 19.92 -20.83
N SER A 352 -20.85 20.80 -20.34
CA SER A 352 -21.23 22.05 -20.96
C SER A 352 -20.27 23.21 -20.66
N THR A 353 -19.41 23.07 -19.66
CA THR A 353 -18.49 24.10 -19.19
C THR A 353 -17.02 23.69 -19.30
N TYR A 354 -16.14 24.61 -18.96
CA TYR A 354 -14.73 24.28 -18.76
C TYR A 354 -14.57 23.37 -17.52
N TRP A 355 -13.57 22.48 -17.52
CA TRP A 355 -13.25 21.62 -16.39
C TRP A 355 -11.76 21.65 -16.06
N TRP A 356 -11.45 21.62 -14.76
CA TRP A 356 -10.11 21.77 -14.23
C TRP A 356 -9.19 20.60 -14.56
N LEU A 357 -7.92 20.93 -14.86
CA LEU A 357 -6.79 20.00 -14.84
C LEU A 357 -5.97 20.18 -13.56
N LEU A 358 -5.09 19.21 -13.29
CA LEU A 358 -4.19 19.26 -12.14
C LEU A 358 -2.98 20.17 -12.37
N SER A 359 -2.56 20.32 -13.62
CA SER A 359 -1.31 20.97 -13.99
C SER A 359 -1.36 22.49 -13.81
N PRO A 360 -0.37 23.10 -13.09
CA PRO A 360 -0.19 24.52 -13.04
C PRO A 360 0.18 25.10 -14.42
N CYS A 361 -0.18 26.34 -14.67
CA CYS A 361 0.16 27.03 -15.92
C CYS A 361 1.22 28.10 -15.68
N THR A 362 0.83 29.23 -15.09
CA THR A 362 1.71 30.39 -14.87
C THR A 362 1.30 31.12 -13.59
N PHE A 363 2.24 31.90 -13.06
CA PHE A 363 1.96 32.98 -12.14
C PHE A 363 2.24 34.30 -12.89
N LEU A 364 1.23 35.13 -13.08
CA LEU A 364 1.29 36.32 -13.89
C LEU A 364 0.56 37.46 -13.20
N ASP A 365 1.23 38.63 -13.07
CA ASP A 365 0.65 39.86 -12.51
C ASP A 365 -0.07 39.65 -11.18
N MET A 366 0.53 38.89 -10.26
CA MET A 366 -0.01 38.52 -8.95
C MET A 366 -1.25 37.57 -9.01
N TYR A 367 -1.45 36.86 -10.11
CA TYR A 367 -2.51 35.86 -10.23
C TYR A 367 -1.95 34.46 -10.57
N SER A 368 -2.49 33.44 -9.88
CA SER A 368 -2.22 32.04 -10.17
C SER A 368 -3.17 31.49 -11.23
N TYR A 369 -2.60 30.75 -12.19
CA TYR A 369 -3.34 30.14 -13.29
C TYR A 369 -3.09 28.63 -13.35
N VAL A 370 -4.14 27.86 -13.59
CA VAL A 370 -4.11 26.39 -13.76
C VAL A 370 -4.80 26.07 -15.09
N TRP A 371 -4.33 25.01 -15.76
CA TRP A 371 -4.91 24.58 -17.02
C TRP A 371 -6.34 24.04 -16.83
N ASN A 372 -7.20 24.26 -17.80
CA ASN A 372 -8.50 23.62 -17.95
C ASN A 372 -8.82 23.27 -19.41
N VAL A 373 -9.87 22.51 -19.61
CA VAL A 373 -10.36 22.08 -20.92
C VAL A 373 -11.79 22.57 -21.09
N ALA A 374 -12.10 23.15 -22.26
CA ALA A 374 -13.42 23.59 -22.59
C ALA A 374 -14.32 22.41 -22.98
N GLY A 375 -15.58 22.44 -22.54
CA GLY A 375 -16.65 21.56 -22.98
C GLY A 375 -17.32 22.05 -24.27
N SER A 376 -18.65 22.27 -24.23
CA SER A 376 -19.45 22.57 -25.43
C SER A 376 -19.19 23.94 -26.07
N VAL A 377 -18.68 24.91 -25.31
CA VAL A 377 -18.55 26.30 -25.80
C VAL A 377 -17.39 26.42 -26.80
N GLU A 378 -16.27 25.80 -26.50
CA GLU A 378 -15.06 25.74 -27.33
C GLU A 378 -14.45 24.33 -27.24
N PRO A 379 -15.07 23.34 -27.88
CA PRO A 379 -14.84 21.91 -27.57
C PRO A 379 -13.37 21.50 -27.58
N GLY A 380 -12.88 21.01 -26.42
CA GLY A 380 -11.52 20.49 -26.26
C GLY A 380 -10.42 21.54 -26.22
N ARG A 381 -10.76 22.83 -26.34
CA ARG A 381 -9.78 23.91 -26.22
C ARG A 381 -9.16 23.94 -24.82
N ILE A 382 -7.84 23.88 -24.75
CA ILE A 382 -7.09 23.95 -23.53
C ILE A 382 -6.71 25.40 -23.26
N ILE A 383 -7.18 25.96 -22.14
CA ILE A 383 -6.91 27.33 -21.70
C ILE A 383 -6.46 27.35 -20.25
N SER A 384 -6.04 28.50 -19.75
CA SER A 384 -5.56 28.66 -18.37
C SER A 384 -6.29 29.85 -17.70
N PRO A 385 -7.42 29.60 -17.05
CA PRO A 385 -8.09 30.62 -16.23
C PRO A 385 -7.37 30.82 -14.90
N ARG A 386 -7.73 31.92 -14.20
CA ARG A 386 -7.33 32.12 -12.80
C ARG A 386 -7.90 31.03 -11.91
N VAL A 387 -7.13 30.61 -10.91
CA VAL A 387 -7.53 29.56 -9.94
C VAL A 387 -8.82 29.88 -9.20
N SER A 388 -9.17 31.16 -9.05
CA SER A 388 -10.42 31.60 -8.39
C SER A 388 -11.66 31.56 -9.29
N GLY A 389 -11.51 31.27 -10.58
CA GLY A 389 -12.63 31.02 -11.48
C GLY A 389 -13.35 29.72 -11.15
N PHE A 390 -14.64 29.60 -11.54
CA PHE A 390 -15.40 28.37 -11.35
C PHE A 390 -15.39 27.55 -12.63
N SER A 391 -15.03 26.26 -12.51
CA SER A 391 -15.07 25.31 -13.61
C SER A 391 -15.56 23.94 -13.11
N GLY A 392 -16.00 23.08 -14.04
CA GLY A 392 -16.42 21.72 -13.75
C GLY A 392 -15.28 20.88 -13.16
N ILE A 393 -15.68 19.87 -12.42
CA ILE A 393 -14.74 18.92 -11.79
C ILE A 393 -15.00 17.53 -12.36
N ARG A 394 -14.00 16.98 -13.05
CA ARG A 394 -13.99 15.58 -13.51
C ARG A 394 -12.91 14.84 -12.76
N PRO A 395 -13.26 14.11 -11.68
CA PRO A 395 -12.27 13.40 -10.88
C PRO A 395 -11.66 12.23 -11.64
N VAL A 396 -10.43 11.92 -11.23
CA VAL A 396 -9.64 10.81 -11.76
C VAL A 396 -9.28 9.87 -10.62
N ILE A 397 -9.57 8.57 -10.80
CA ILE A 397 -9.14 7.48 -9.92
C ILE A 397 -8.28 6.50 -10.70
N SER A 398 -7.67 5.53 -10.01
CA SER A 398 -6.90 4.47 -10.66
C SER A 398 -7.30 3.12 -10.08
N LEU A 399 -7.93 2.24 -10.88
CA LEU A 399 -8.25 0.87 -10.46
C LEU A 399 -6.98 0.04 -10.39
N LYS A 400 -6.87 -0.83 -9.40
CA LYS A 400 -5.79 -1.83 -9.32
C LYS A 400 -5.81 -2.70 -10.58
N GLY A 401 -4.68 -2.85 -11.24
CA GLY A 401 -4.59 -3.59 -12.51
C GLY A 401 -4.77 -5.10 -12.37
N ASN A 402 -4.59 -5.62 -11.17
CA ASN A 402 -4.73 -7.04 -10.82
C ASN A 402 -6.16 -7.46 -10.42
N LEU A 403 -7.15 -6.57 -10.50
CA LEU A 403 -8.56 -6.95 -10.32
C LEU A 403 -8.97 -7.94 -11.39
N ILE A 404 -9.78 -8.93 -11.01
CA ILE A 404 -10.30 -9.92 -11.97
C ILE A 404 -11.33 -9.24 -12.87
N TRP A 405 -11.15 -9.38 -14.18
CA TRP A 405 -12.13 -8.97 -15.16
C TRP A 405 -13.38 -9.85 -15.04
N GLU A 406 -14.53 -9.24 -14.91
CA GLU A 406 -15.82 -9.94 -14.84
C GLU A 406 -16.47 -10.02 -16.23
N SER A 407 -16.61 -8.85 -16.87
CA SER A 407 -17.34 -8.74 -18.13
C SER A 407 -16.93 -7.49 -18.93
N GLY A 408 -17.43 -7.41 -20.16
CA GLY A 408 -17.29 -6.25 -21.03
C GLY A 408 -16.05 -6.28 -21.92
N ASP A 409 -16.11 -5.44 -22.96
CA ASP A 409 -15.05 -5.27 -23.97
C ASP A 409 -14.65 -3.79 -24.13
N GLY A 410 -15.06 -2.96 -23.18
CA GLY A 410 -14.76 -1.54 -23.12
C GLY A 410 -15.62 -0.65 -24.00
N ARG A 411 -16.60 -1.18 -24.74
CA ARG A 411 -17.58 -0.35 -25.45
C ARG A 411 -18.60 0.24 -24.49
N SER A 412 -19.24 1.31 -24.88
CA SER A 412 -20.30 1.93 -24.07
C SER A 412 -21.46 1.01 -23.73
N SER A 413 -21.80 0.10 -24.66
CA SER A 413 -22.85 -0.93 -24.49
C SER A 413 -22.38 -2.16 -23.70
N SER A 414 -21.06 -2.31 -23.51
CA SER A 414 -20.41 -3.43 -22.82
C SER A 414 -19.13 -2.93 -22.14
N PRO A 415 -19.23 -2.00 -21.15
CA PRO A 415 -18.07 -1.46 -20.45
C PRO A 415 -17.36 -2.55 -19.70
N TYR A 416 -16.06 -2.39 -19.46
CA TYR A 416 -15.34 -3.28 -18.55
C TYR A 416 -15.94 -3.20 -17.15
N GLU A 417 -16.16 -4.36 -16.54
CA GLU A 417 -16.54 -4.52 -15.15
C GLU A 417 -15.55 -5.47 -14.46
N VAL A 418 -15.37 -5.31 -13.15
CA VAL A 418 -14.49 -6.15 -12.34
C VAL A 418 -15.29 -6.89 -11.28
N GLU A 419 -14.85 -8.10 -10.92
CA GLU A 419 -15.52 -8.92 -9.93
C GLU A 419 -15.54 -8.24 -8.56
N ASP A 420 -16.57 -8.55 -7.80
CA ASP A 420 -16.67 -8.14 -6.40
C ASP A 420 -15.58 -8.78 -5.57
N LEU A 421 -14.82 -7.93 -4.89
CA LEU A 421 -13.82 -8.39 -3.94
C LEU A 421 -14.47 -8.82 -2.62
N PRO A 422 -13.97 -9.88 -1.98
CA PRO A 422 -14.34 -10.19 -0.61
C PRO A 422 -14.07 -8.99 0.31
N PRO A 423 -14.67 -8.95 1.51
CA PRO A 423 -14.37 -7.89 2.46
C PRO A 423 -12.87 -7.86 2.79
N THR A 424 -12.36 -6.70 3.15
CA THR A 424 -11.04 -6.63 3.76
C THR A 424 -11.05 -7.33 5.12
N LEU A 425 -9.88 -7.77 5.58
CA LEU A 425 -9.78 -8.33 6.92
C LEU A 425 -10.21 -7.33 8.01
N TYR A 426 -10.00 -6.02 7.77
CA TYR A 426 -10.48 -4.95 8.66
C TYR A 426 -12.01 -4.92 8.72
N GLU A 427 -12.71 -4.93 7.56
CA GLU A 427 -14.17 -4.98 7.50
C GLU A 427 -14.72 -6.25 8.18
N LYS A 428 -14.10 -7.41 7.93
CA LYS A 428 -14.47 -8.69 8.54
C LYS A 428 -14.26 -8.67 10.05
N LEU A 429 -13.13 -8.12 10.52
CA LEU A 429 -12.82 -8.02 11.95
C LEU A 429 -13.89 -7.20 12.69
N LEU A 430 -14.32 -6.06 12.13
CA LEU A 430 -15.38 -5.24 12.73
C LEU A 430 -16.73 -5.93 12.67
N ALA A 431 -17.05 -6.64 11.60
CA ALA A 431 -18.29 -7.40 11.46
C ALA A 431 -18.39 -8.56 12.47
N ASP A 432 -17.29 -9.27 12.73
CA ASP A 432 -17.24 -10.38 13.70
C ASP A 432 -17.18 -9.90 15.14
N ASN A 433 -16.88 -8.61 15.38
CA ASN A 433 -16.75 -8.03 16.70
C ASN A 433 -17.68 -6.81 16.86
N PRO A 434 -19.02 -7.00 16.81
CA PRO A 434 -19.97 -5.90 16.84
C PRO A 434 -20.08 -5.19 18.21
N THR A 435 -19.57 -5.83 19.27
CA THR A 435 -19.58 -5.24 20.61
C THR A 435 -18.34 -4.36 20.79
N ILE A 436 -18.54 -3.04 20.86
CA ILE A 436 -17.47 -2.07 21.08
C ILE A 436 -17.55 -1.51 22.49
N LYS A 437 -16.49 -1.72 23.27
CA LYS A 437 -16.35 -1.22 24.64
C LYS A 437 -15.26 -0.15 24.75
N THR A 438 -15.17 0.51 25.89
CA THR A 438 -14.04 1.35 26.31
C THR A 438 -13.51 0.81 27.64
N ARG A 439 -12.19 0.80 27.83
CA ARG A 439 -11.61 0.54 29.16
C ARG A 439 -11.39 1.87 29.85
N ASP A 440 -12.04 2.07 30.99
CA ASP A 440 -11.95 3.31 31.76
C ASP A 440 -10.79 3.29 32.76
N ASP A 441 -10.35 2.09 33.19
CA ASP A 441 -9.22 1.89 34.10
C ASP A 441 -8.14 1.01 33.45
N LEU A 442 -7.00 1.59 33.16
CA LEU A 442 -5.82 0.93 32.62
C LEU A 442 -4.78 0.61 33.72
N SER A 443 -5.04 0.92 34.97
CA SER A 443 -4.19 0.55 36.12
C SER A 443 -4.46 -0.85 36.65
N GLU A 444 -5.56 -1.45 36.22
CA GLU A 444 -5.96 -2.81 36.60
C GLU A 444 -5.73 -3.82 35.46
N VAL A 445 -5.40 -5.03 35.81
CA VAL A 445 -5.31 -6.14 34.83
C VAL A 445 -6.69 -6.45 34.26
N TYR A 446 -6.71 -6.83 32.98
CA TYR A 446 -7.93 -7.27 32.32
C TYR A 446 -7.70 -8.63 31.68
N THR A 447 -8.38 -9.67 32.18
CA THR A 447 -8.19 -11.08 31.81
C THR A 447 -9.49 -11.78 31.43
N GLU A 448 -10.59 -11.03 31.27
CA GLU A 448 -11.89 -11.61 30.90
C GLU A 448 -11.80 -12.34 29.55
N ILE A 449 -12.45 -13.50 29.47
CA ILE A 449 -12.67 -14.20 28.20
C ILE A 449 -13.79 -13.48 27.47
N ASN A 450 -13.55 -13.13 26.23
CA ASN A 450 -14.53 -12.45 25.40
C ASN A 450 -14.50 -12.93 23.95
N THR A 451 -15.66 -12.84 23.30
CA THR A 451 -15.84 -13.18 21.88
C THR A 451 -16.69 -12.07 21.26
N GLY A 452 -16.36 -11.69 20.05
CA GLY A 452 -17.12 -10.65 19.33
C GLY A 452 -17.03 -9.27 19.97
N THR A 453 -15.94 -8.99 20.71
CA THR A 453 -15.75 -7.73 21.46
C THR A 453 -14.42 -7.09 21.09
N LEU A 454 -14.48 -5.82 20.71
CA LEU A 454 -13.34 -4.93 20.58
C LEU A 454 -13.47 -3.77 21.58
N PHE A 455 -12.34 -3.18 21.89
CA PHE A 455 -12.25 -1.94 22.66
C PHE A 455 -11.82 -0.81 21.73
N LYS A 456 -12.32 0.40 21.92
CA LYS A 456 -11.93 1.55 21.11
C LYS A 456 -11.00 2.50 21.86
N SER A 457 -10.12 3.14 21.11
CA SER A 457 -9.24 4.23 21.53
C SER A 457 -8.99 5.14 20.32
N THR A 458 -8.04 6.05 20.43
CA THR A 458 -7.60 6.91 19.34
C THR A 458 -6.10 6.83 19.14
N GLU A 459 -5.64 7.07 17.92
CA GLU A 459 -4.23 7.18 17.56
C GLU A 459 -3.98 8.43 16.72
N SER A 460 -2.96 9.20 17.07
CA SER A 460 -2.47 10.34 16.29
C SER A 460 -0.95 10.22 16.09
N ILE A 461 -0.47 10.59 14.90
CA ILE A 461 0.95 10.48 14.55
C ILE A 461 1.49 11.86 14.24
N ALA A 462 2.51 12.30 14.99
CA ALA A 462 3.25 13.55 14.77
C ALA A 462 2.34 14.78 14.55
N GLY A 463 1.27 14.89 15.35
CA GLY A 463 0.32 16.00 15.29
C GLY A 463 -0.78 15.85 14.25
N SER A 464 -0.94 14.69 13.63
CA SER A 464 -2.12 14.39 12.80
C SER A 464 -3.42 14.41 13.62
N ALA A 465 -4.56 14.56 12.94
CA ALA A 465 -5.85 14.38 13.57
C ALA A 465 -5.95 12.97 14.19
N PRO A 466 -6.58 12.84 15.39
CA PRO A 466 -6.77 11.53 15.99
C PRO A 466 -7.74 10.66 15.16
N GLU A 467 -7.32 9.44 14.86
CA GLU A 467 -8.14 8.42 14.19
C GLU A 467 -8.63 7.38 15.20
N THR A 468 -9.85 6.89 15.04
CA THR A 468 -10.39 5.81 15.88
C THR A 468 -9.66 4.50 15.56
N VAL A 469 -9.19 3.82 16.61
CA VAL A 469 -8.57 2.51 16.53
C VAL A 469 -9.27 1.53 17.47
N TYR A 470 -9.24 0.25 17.10
CA TYR A 470 -9.86 -0.83 17.86
C TYR A 470 -8.81 -1.83 18.32
N TYR A 471 -8.96 -2.38 19.52
CA TYR A 471 -7.99 -3.31 20.09
C TYR A 471 -8.66 -4.46 20.85
N PHE A 472 -7.93 -5.55 20.98
CA PHE A 472 -8.32 -6.66 21.84
C PHE A 472 -7.73 -6.51 23.24
N SER A 473 -8.49 -6.91 24.27
CA SER A 473 -8.05 -6.91 25.66
C SER A 473 -8.53 -8.18 26.36
N GLY A 474 -7.78 -8.66 27.35
CA GLY A 474 -8.10 -9.86 28.11
C GLY A 474 -7.79 -11.15 27.36
N ASN A 475 -8.75 -12.03 27.24
CA ASN A 475 -8.62 -13.31 26.56
C ASN A 475 -9.65 -13.45 25.42
N PRO A 476 -9.47 -12.73 24.30
CA PRO A 476 -10.33 -12.87 23.15
C PRO A 476 -10.15 -14.26 22.51
N THR A 477 -11.27 -14.85 22.07
CA THR A 477 -11.26 -16.17 21.43
C THR A 477 -11.11 -16.10 19.91
N ASN A 478 -11.30 -14.92 19.30
CA ASN A 478 -11.41 -14.72 17.86
C ASN A 478 -10.41 -13.68 17.30
N ASN A 479 -9.17 -13.72 17.76
CA ASN A 479 -8.12 -12.80 17.29
C ASN A 479 -6.92 -13.49 16.62
N TRP A 480 -7.11 -14.69 16.07
CA TRP A 480 -6.07 -15.44 15.39
C TRP A 480 -6.02 -15.16 13.89
N VAL A 481 -4.79 -15.04 13.36
CA VAL A 481 -4.52 -14.88 11.93
C VAL A 481 -3.43 -15.86 11.51
N LYS A 482 -3.53 -16.38 10.28
CA LYS A 482 -2.49 -17.21 9.66
C LYS A 482 -1.84 -16.44 8.50
N LEU A 483 -0.54 -16.19 8.60
CA LEU A 483 0.24 -15.49 7.59
C LEU A 483 1.66 -16.04 7.50
N GLY A 484 2.15 -16.30 6.27
CA GLY A 484 3.53 -16.70 6.03
C GLY A 484 3.91 -18.06 6.66
N GLY A 485 2.96 -18.95 6.85
CA GLY A 485 3.17 -20.24 7.53
C GLY A 485 3.13 -20.14 9.05
N PHE A 486 3.01 -18.95 9.62
CA PHE A 486 2.98 -18.68 11.05
C PHE A 486 1.59 -18.30 11.55
N TYR A 487 1.37 -18.49 12.86
CA TYR A 487 0.20 -18.00 13.58
C TYR A 487 0.54 -16.71 14.31
N TRP A 488 -0.42 -15.80 14.27
CA TRP A 488 -0.32 -14.46 14.84
C TRP A 488 -1.55 -14.17 15.67
N ARG A 489 -1.42 -13.26 16.65
CA ARG A 489 -2.55 -12.72 17.40
C ARG A 489 -2.77 -11.26 16.99
N ILE A 490 -4.00 -10.89 16.67
CA ILE A 490 -4.36 -9.48 16.44
C ILE A 490 -4.26 -8.74 17.76
N ILE A 491 -3.54 -7.62 17.76
CA ILE A 491 -3.43 -6.70 18.89
C ILE A 491 -4.48 -5.60 18.73
N ARG A 492 -4.43 -4.89 17.60
CA ARG A 492 -5.26 -3.71 17.32
C ARG A 492 -5.33 -3.39 15.83
N THR A 493 -6.19 -2.44 15.48
CA THR A 493 -6.09 -1.68 14.24
C THR A 493 -5.21 -0.44 14.45
N ASN A 494 -4.63 0.12 13.39
CA ASN A 494 -3.84 1.33 13.41
C ASN A 494 -4.60 2.50 12.77
N HIS A 495 -4.09 3.74 12.90
CA HIS A 495 -4.64 4.95 12.29
C HIS A 495 -4.87 4.86 10.76
N ASP A 496 -4.12 4.00 10.07
CA ASP A 496 -4.22 3.76 8.62
C ASP A 496 -5.13 2.57 8.27
N SER A 497 -5.93 2.08 9.24
CA SER A 497 -6.80 0.90 9.17
C SER A 497 -6.03 -0.42 8.91
N SER A 498 -4.71 -0.44 9.00
CA SER A 498 -3.92 -1.67 9.02
C SER A 498 -4.13 -2.44 10.33
N ILE A 499 -3.88 -3.75 10.33
CA ILE A 499 -4.14 -4.62 11.48
C ILE A 499 -2.82 -5.09 12.07
N ARG A 500 -2.56 -4.71 13.33
CA ARG A 500 -1.34 -5.06 14.05
C ARG A 500 -1.38 -6.46 14.62
N LEU A 501 -0.34 -7.22 14.33
CA LEU A 501 -0.19 -8.62 14.69
C LEU A 501 1.08 -8.84 15.50
N ILE A 502 1.00 -9.72 16.53
CA ILE A 502 2.17 -10.23 17.25
C ILE A 502 2.39 -11.71 16.94
N TYR A 503 3.64 -12.08 16.74
CA TYR A 503 4.05 -13.47 16.46
C TYR A 503 3.64 -14.44 17.58
N HIS A 504 3.11 -15.61 17.20
CA HIS A 504 2.70 -16.65 18.16
C HIS A 504 3.34 -18.03 17.90
N GLY A 505 4.06 -18.21 16.80
CA GLY A 505 4.71 -19.49 16.49
C GLY A 505 4.10 -20.23 15.31
N ASN A 506 4.33 -21.54 15.26
CA ASN A 506 3.96 -22.38 14.12
C ASN A 506 2.60 -23.09 14.32
N SER A 507 1.99 -22.98 15.48
CA SER A 507 0.65 -23.51 15.79
C SER A 507 -0.03 -22.66 16.86
N PRO A 508 -1.38 -22.70 16.95
CA PRO A 508 -2.11 -22.03 18.03
C PRO A 508 -1.75 -22.54 19.41
N SER A 509 -1.39 -23.83 19.53
CA SER A 509 -0.96 -24.50 20.76
C SER A 509 0.55 -24.36 21.05
N SER A 510 1.27 -23.53 20.29
CA SER A 510 2.70 -23.32 20.50
C SER A 510 2.99 -22.81 21.91
N THR A 511 3.99 -23.41 22.57
CA THR A 511 4.54 -22.92 23.83
C THR A 511 5.78 -22.02 23.63
N THR A 512 6.15 -21.75 22.36
CA THR A 512 7.30 -20.94 21.97
C THR A 512 6.84 -19.80 21.04
N ALA A 513 6.28 -18.73 21.61
CA ALA A 513 5.77 -17.57 20.85
C ALA A 513 6.87 -16.54 20.59
N TYR A 514 8.08 -16.95 20.27
CA TYR A 514 9.23 -16.09 20.00
C TYR A 514 10.11 -16.66 18.90
N ILE A 515 10.93 -15.80 18.28
CA ILE A 515 11.81 -16.18 17.16
C ILE A 515 13.25 -16.48 17.60
N GLY A 516 13.55 -16.37 18.89
CA GLY A 516 14.85 -16.56 19.51
C GLY A 516 15.15 -15.46 20.53
N THR A 517 16.43 -15.26 20.86
CA THR A 517 16.90 -14.28 21.83
C THR A 517 17.84 -13.27 21.19
N SER A 518 17.81 -12.02 21.68
CA SER A 518 18.74 -10.97 21.31
C SER A 518 18.93 -9.99 22.46
N VAL A 519 20.12 -9.37 22.51
CA VAL A 519 20.30 -8.12 23.26
C VAL A 519 19.59 -6.99 22.52
N PHE A 520 19.15 -5.95 23.21
CA PHE A 520 18.57 -4.79 22.55
C PHE A 520 19.67 -4.03 21.78
N ASN A 521 20.82 -3.84 22.43
CA ASN A 521 22.02 -3.30 21.80
C ASN A 521 23.29 -3.98 22.34
N THR A 522 24.28 -4.28 21.48
CA THR A 522 25.56 -4.90 21.86
C THR A 522 26.60 -3.90 22.34
N PHE A 523 26.40 -2.62 22.07
CA PHE A 523 27.31 -1.59 22.55
C PHE A 523 27.19 -1.39 24.06
N THR A 524 28.24 -0.90 24.68
CA THR A 524 28.29 -0.65 26.11
C THR A 524 27.12 0.20 26.59
N ASN A 525 26.60 -0.11 27.76
CA ASN A 525 25.48 0.60 28.40
C ASN A 525 25.82 2.04 28.85
N ASP A 526 26.80 2.70 28.26
CA ASP A 526 27.36 3.95 28.74
C ASP A 526 26.75 5.21 28.14
N ASP A 527 25.69 5.08 27.35
CA ASP A 527 25.00 6.23 26.76
C ASP A 527 23.49 5.98 26.64
N PRO A 528 22.67 6.99 27.00
CA PRO A 528 21.21 6.88 26.89
C PRO A 528 20.67 6.66 25.47
N MET A 529 21.45 6.93 24.43
CA MET A 529 20.99 6.71 23.02
C MET A 529 20.69 5.24 22.73
N TYR A 530 21.29 4.30 23.46
CA TYR A 530 21.15 2.86 23.21
C TYR A 530 19.78 2.26 23.60
N VAL A 531 18.87 3.04 24.18
CA VAL A 531 17.46 2.65 24.32
C VAL A 531 16.70 2.69 22.98
N GLY A 532 17.27 3.31 21.94
CA GLY A 532 16.63 3.50 20.65
C GLY A 532 16.63 2.23 19.79
N TYR A 533 15.49 1.88 19.22
CA TYR A 533 15.39 0.86 18.16
C TYR A 533 16.23 1.23 16.93
N MET A 534 16.20 2.52 16.59
CA MET A 534 17.25 3.19 15.84
C MET A 534 17.81 4.31 16.72
N TYR A 535 19.04 4.70 16.50
CA TYR A 535 19.69 5.74 17.30
C TYR A 535 20.65 6.58 16.44
N GLY A 536 21.09 7.69 16.96
CA GLY A 536 22.02 8.62 16.31
C GLY A 536 23.35 8.69 17.02
N THR A 537 23.64 9.84 17.60
CA THR A 537 24.87 10.15 18.32
C THR A 537 24.56 10.72 19.72
N THR A 538 25.54 10.65 20.61
CA THR A 538 25.44 11.23 21.96
C THR A 538 25.36 12.78 21.94
N GLY A 539 25.05 13.39 23.08
CA GLY A 539 25.13 14.81 23.31
C GLY A 539 23.80 15.54 23.49
N SER A 540 22.71 15.03 22.92
CA SER A 540 21.34 15.54 23.11
C SER A 540 20.30 14.51 22.72
N LEU A 541 19.05 14.73 23.15
CA LEU A 541 17.95 13.89 22.75
C LEU A 541 17.69 13.94 21.23
N ASP A 542 17.88 15.11 20.61
CA ASP A 542 17.75 15.26 19.17
C ASP A 542 18.85 14.51 18.41
N ASN A 543 20.08 14.51 18.93
CA ASN A 543 21.17 13.72 18.38
C ASN A 543 20.88 12.20 18.49
N ASN A 544 20.31 11.75 19.62
CA ASN A 544 19.92 10.35 19.79
C ASN A 544 18.84 9.93 18.76
N ARG A 545 18.01 10.86 18.31
CA ARG A 545 16.92 10.65 17.35
C ARG A 545 17.29 10.85 15.89
N LEU A 546 18.57 10.99 15.56
CA LEU A 546 19.01 11.08 14.16
C LEU A 546 18.73 9.80 13.35
N ASN A 547 18.49 8.67 14.03
CA ASN A 547 18.12 7.38 13.45
C ASN A 547 19.09 6.88 12.35
N THR A 548 20.36 7.23 12.46
CA THR A 548 21.39 6.84 11.49
C THR A 548 21.93 5.42 11.70
N ASN A 549 21.71 4.86 12.90
CA ASN A 549 22.21 3.55 13.30
C ASN A 549 21.04 2.63 13.68
N SER A 550 21.19 1.34 13.41
CA SER A 550 20.26 0.30 13.85
C SER A 550 20.72 -0.37 15.12
N SER A 551 19.82 -0.61 16.06
CA SER A 551 20.11 -1.46 17.23
C SER A 551 20.35 -2.92 16.81
N THR A 552 20.96 -3.70 17.70
CA THR A 552 21.21 -5.12 17.47
C THR A 552 19.90 -5.89 17.29
N ILE A 553 18.89 -5.60 18.13
CA ILE A 553 17.59 -6.25 18.04
C ILE A 553 16.86 -5.91 16.74
N LYS A 554 16.95 -4.67 16.25
CA LYS A 554 16.39 -4.28 14.95
C LYS A 554 17.02 -5.10 13.83
N THR A 555 18.35 -5.19 13.79
CA THR A 555 19.06 -5.98 12.79
C THR A 555 18.69 -7.46 12.86
N TYR A 556 18.54 -8.01 14.07
CA TYR A 556 18.10 -9.39 14.27
C TYR A 556 16.70 -9.66 13.71
N ILE A 557 15.74 -8.78 14.00
CA ILE A 557 14.35 -8.90 13.55
C ILE A 557 14.23 -8.69 12.04
N GLU A 558 14.96 -7.73 11.48
CA GLU A 558 14.99 -7.47 10.03
C GLU A 558 15.58 -8.65 9.24
N ASN A 559 16.60 -9.31 9.76
CA ASN A 559 17.13 -10.54 9.16
C ASN A 559 16.10 -11.68 9.19
N TRP A 560 15.37 -11.82 10.29
CA TRP A 560 14.28 -12.80 10.37
C TRP A 560 13.17 -12.47 9.37
N TYR A 561 12.75 -11.20 9.25
CA TYR A 561 11.77 -10.76 8.26
C TYR A 561 12.20 -11.09 6.83
N LYS A 562 13.44 -10.77 6.48
CA LYS A 562 14.01 -11.05 5.16
C LYS A 562 13.95 -12.54 4.80
N ASN A 563 14.19 -13.41 5.77
CA ASN A 563 14.22 -14.86 5.54
C ASN A 563 12.84 -15.51 5.54
N ASN A 564 11.83 -14.92 6.21
CA ASN A 564 10.54 -15.56 6.47
C ASN A 564 9.34 -14.82 5.88
N LEU A 565 9.39 -13.49 5.75
CA LEU A 565 8.23 -12.66 5.39
C LEU A 565 8.42 -11.81 4.13
N ILE A 566 9.59 -11.78 3.51
CA ILE A 566 9.86 -10.91 2.36
C ILE A 566 8.87 -11.17 1.21
N ASN A 567 8.48 -12.42 0.98
CA ASN A 567 7.53 -12.83 -0.04
C ASN A 567 6.08 -12.39 0.26
N TYR A 568 5.82 -11.96 1.49
CA TYR A 568 4.52 -11.46 1.96
C TYR A 568 4.52 -9.94 2.16
N SER A 569 5.58 -9.25 1.73
CA SER A 569 5.78 -7.81 1.96
C SER A 569 4.68 -6.93 1.33
N SER A 570 4.02 -7.39 0.27
CA SER A 570 2.88 -6.71 -0.36
C SER A 570 1.62 -6.65 0.53
N TYR A 571 1.50 -7.56 1.49
CA TYR A 571 0.38 -7.63 2.44
C TYR A 571 0.69 -6.89 3.75
N ILE A 572 1.91 -6.38 3.94
CA ILE A 572 2.35 -5.74 5.18
C ILE A 572 2.40 -4.22 4.97
N SER A 573 1.71 -3.48 5.85
CA SER A 573 1.62 -2.01 5.78
C SER A 573 3.00 -1.38 5.93
N LYS A 574 3.33 -0.46 5.01
CA LYS A 574 4.53 0.38 5.07
C LYS A 574 4.31 1.64 5.89
N SER A 575 3.05 2.05 6.11
CA SER A 575 2.65 3.27 6.82
C SER A 575 2.35 3.06 8.31
N ALA A 576 2.07 1.83 8.74
CA ALA A 576 1.85 1.50 10.14
C ALA A 576 3.04 1.94 11.00
N VAL A 577 2.76 2.72 12.06
CA VAL A 577 3.77 3.31 12.93
C VAL A 577 4.04 2.44 14.14
N TYR A 578 5.31 2.23 14.46
CA TYR A 578 5.82 1.63 15.69
C TYR A 578 6.48 2.73 16.52
N CYS A 579 5.84 3.17 17.61
CA CYS A 579 6.30 4.34 18.37
C CYS A 579 7.44 4.01 19.33
N GLY A 580 8.59 4.65 19.12
CA GLY A 580 9.75 4.52 20.02
C GLY A 580 9.62 5.30 21.33
N ASP A 581 8.81 6.35 21.34
CA ASP A 581 8.48 7.22 22.49
C ASP A 581 9.68 7.59 23.39
N ARG A 582 10.75 8.11 22.78
CA ARG A 582 11.98 8.52 23.48
C ARG A 582 11.92 9.94 24.07
N ASN A 583 10.73 10.51 24.27
CA ASN A 583 10.61 11.75 25.03
C ASN A 583 10.99 11.52 26.50
N LEU A 584 11.59 12.52 27.11
CA LEU A 584 11.94 12.47 28.54
C LEU A 584 10.69 12.62 29.41
N ALA A 585 10.68 11.93 30.52
CA ALA A 585 9.64 12.09 31.53
C ALA A 585 9.58 13.55 32.05
N PRO A 586 8.40 14.07 32.44
CA PRO A 586 8.25 15.42 32.91
C PRO A 586 9.20 15.73 34.11
N GLY A 587 9.89 16.87 34.05
CA GLY A 587 10.81 17.31 35.08
C GLY A 587 12.26 16.80 34.93
N TYR A 588 12.55 15.99 33.91
CA TYR A 588 13.88 15.47 33.62
C TYR A 588 14.52 16.15 32.41
N SER A 589 15.84 16.22 32.41
CA SER A 589 16.63 16.78 31.31
C SER A 589 17.62 15.75 30.79
N TYR A 590 18.02 15.89 29.52
CA TYR A 590 18.99 15.01 28.89
C TYR A 590 20.33 15.07 29.66
N THR A 591 20.88 13.91 29.96
CA THR A 591 22.18 13.77 30.61
C THR A 591 22.86 12.47 30.24
N THR A 592 24.19 12.48 30.16
CA THR A 592 25.06 11.30 30.09
C THR A 592 25.80 11.07 31.41
N SER A 593 25.55 11.92 32.43
CA SER A 593 26.13 11.80 33.76
C SER A 593 25.42 10.73 34.61
N SER A 594 25.89 10.59 35.88
CA SER A 594 25.34 9.63 36.83
C SER A 594 23.92 9.95 37.35
N ASN A 595 23.23 10.93 36.76
CA ASN A 595 21.87 11.27 37.12
C ASN A 595 20.85 10.37 36.41
N LEU A 596 19.78 10.05 37.10
CA LEU A 596 18.64 9.34 36.53
C LEU A 596 17.98 10.17 35.42
N MET A 597 17.71 9.55 34.27
CA MET A 597 17.02 10.15 33.16
C MET A 597 15.97 9.17 32.60
N PRO A 598 14.74 9.20 33.10
CA PRO A 598 13.65 8.34 32.59
C PRO A 598 13.02 8.90 31.34
N PHE A 599 12.51 8.00 30.51
CA PHE A 599 11.71 8.32 29.31
C PHE A 599 10.21 8.32 29.64
N ILE A 600 9.37 8.83 28.74
CA ILE A 600 7.92 8.89 28.97
C ILE A 600 7.31 7.53 29.32
N PRO A 601 7.63 6.40 28.67
CA PRO A 601 7.08 5.10 29.06
C PRO A 601 7.33 4.74 30.53
N TRP A 602 8.49 5.13 31.10
CA TRP A 602 8.75 4.96 32.52
C TRP A 602 7.71 5.73 33.39
N SER A 603 7.38 6.97 33.00
CA SER A 603 6.40 7.75 33.78
C SER A 603 4.97 7.18 33.72
N LYS A 604 4.65 6.47 32.64
CA LYS A 604 3.37 5.78 32.44
C LYS A 604 3.20 4.58 33.38
N LEU A 605 4.30 3.99 33.89
CA LEU A 605 4.24 2.94 34.92
C LEU A 605 3.48 3.42 36.17
N TYR A 606 3.65 4.69 36.52
CA TYR A 606 3.07 5.31 37.73
C TYR A 606 1.81 6.14 37.45
N ASN A 607 1.52 6.39 36.17
CA ASN A 607 0.35 7.12 35.73
C ASN A 607 -0.28 6.47 34.49
N SER A 608 -1.03 5.41 34.72
CA SER A 608 -1.72 4.64 33.64
C SER A 608 -2.72 5.48 32.83
N ALA A 609 -3.22 6.60 33.34
CA ALA A 609 -4.09 7.51 32.60
C ALA A 609 -3.40 8.19 31.40
N SER A 610 -2.07 8.19 31.34
CA SER A 610 -1.28 8.73 30.22
C SER A 610 -0.97 7.71 29.12
N VAL A 611 -1.41 6.44 29.28
CA VAL A 611 -1.24 5.39 28.27
C VAL A 611 -2.09 5.74 27.04
N SER A 612 -1.45 5.73 25.85
CA SER A 612 -2.11 6.10 24.61
C SER A 612 -1.35 5.51 23.40
N TYR A 613 -2.05 5.37 22.29
CA TYR A 613 -1.42 4.98 21.01
C TYR A 613 -0.78 6.17 20.26
N ASN A 614 -0.83 7.38 20.80
CA ASN A 614 -0.30 8.57 20.15
C ASN A 614 1.23 8.52 20.05
N CYS A 615 1.76 8.83 18.88
CA CYS A 615 3.18 9.02 18.65
C CYS A 615 3.46 10.48 18.32
N THR A 616 3.87 11.26 19.31
CA THR A 616 3.93 12.73 19.21
C THR A 616 5.12 13.25 18.40
N ASN A 617 6.19 12.45 18.25
CA ASN A 617 7.42 12.85 17.57
C ASN A 617 7.62 12.04 16.30
N SER A 618 7.78 12.71 15.16
CA SER A 618 8.01 12.07 13.87
C SER A 618 9.26 11.21 13.83
N LYS A 619 10.32 11.60 14.57
CA LYS A 619 11.58 10.85 14.68
C LYS A 619 11.47 9.58 15.54
N ASP A 620 10.38 9.41 16.29
CA ASP A 620 10.04 8.21 17.05
C ASP A 620 8.95 7.37 16.38
N ALA A 621 8.35 7.88 15.30
CA ALA A 621 7.29 7.21 14.54
C ALA A 621 7.90 6.27 13.48
N PHE A 622 8.47 5.15 13.92
CA PHE A 622 9.14 4.20 13.04
C PHE A 622 8.15 3.56 12.05
N SER A 623 8.40 3.74 10.75
CA SER A 623 7.67 3.05 9.68
C SER A 623 8.53 2.93 8.42
N ALA A 624 8.13 2.12 7.46
CA ALA A 624 8.86 2.01 6.19
C ALA A 624 8.65 3.25 5.28
N SER A 625 7.61 4.05 5.53
CA SER A 625 7.27 5.26 4.75
C SER A 625 7.73 6.57 5.40
N ASN A 626 8.07 6.59 6.69
CA ASN A 626 8.52 7.81 7.38
C ASN A 626 9.99 8.10 7.09
N THR A 627 10.31 9.21 6.46
CA THR A 627 11.69 9.60 6.09
C THR A 627 12.57 9.92 7.29
N GLU A 628 12.02 10.40 8.42
CA GLU A 628 12.78 10.75 9.63
C GLU A 628 13.04 9.55 10.57
N ALA A 629 12.25 8.46 10.43
CA ALA A 629 12.36 7.25 11.23
C ALA A 629 12.09 6.01 10.36
N LYS A 630 12.84 5.90 9.25
CA LYS A 630 12.59 4.92 8.19
C LYS A 630 13.10 3.54 8.56
N LEU A 631 12.19 2.56 8.59
CA LEU A 631 12.52 1.14 8.69
C LEU A 631 12.89 0.56 7.32
N THR A 632 13.86 -0.35 7.29
CA THR A 632 14.20 -1.14 6.09
C THR A 632 13.07 -2.11 5.76
N TYR A 633 12.53 -2.76 6.78
CA TYR A 633 11.37 -3.65 6.71
C TYR A 633 10.32 -3.22 7.74
N PRO A 634 9.01 -3.32 7.44
CA PRO A 634 7.92 -2.89 8.32
C PRO A 634 7.66 -3.89 9.46
N ILE A 635 8.64 -4.02 10.35
CA ILE A 635 8.63 -4.94 11.50
C ILE A 635 9.30 -4.30 12.71
N ALA A 636 8.74 -4.54 13.89
CA ALA A 636 9.29 -4.05 15.15
C ALA A 636 8.89 -4.95 16.33
N LEU A 637 8.79 -4.37 17.52
CA LEU A 637 8.37 -5.00 18.77
C LEU A 637 7.06 -4.36 19.28
N LEU A 638 6.39 -5.03 20.22
CA LEU A 638 5.27 -4.49 20.97
C LEU A 638 5.71 -3.30 21.82
N THR A 639 4.85 -2.29 21.97
CA THR A 639 5.11 -1.17 22.88
C THR A 639 4.53 -1.43 24.27
N TYR A 640 4.97 -0.66 25.27
CA TYR A 640 4.39 -0.67 26.61
C TYR A 640 2.88 -0.37 26.57
N ASP A 641 2.49 0.69 25.86
CA ASP A 641 1.11 1.11 25.75
C ASP A 641 0.23 -0.02 25.16
N GLU A 642 0.70 -0.71 24.12
CA GLU A 642 -0.01 -1.86 23.53
C GLU A 642 -0.18 -3.01 24.52
N ALA A 643 0.81 -3.27 25.37
CA ALA A 643 0.71 -4.29 26.40
C ALA A 643 -0.34 -3.93 27.47
N ILE A 644 -0.38 -2.69 27.93
CA ILE A 644 -1.37 -2.22 28.91
C ILE A 644 -2.80 -2.28 28.33
N PHE A 645 -2.99 -1.82 27.10
CA PHE A 645 -4.28 -1.95 26.42
C PHE A 645 -4.71 -3.42 26.24
N ALA A 646 -3.77 -4.34 26.02
CA ALA A 646 -4.07 -5.78 25.93
C ALA A 646 -4.50 -6.43 27.25
N GLY A 647 -4.30 -5.74 28.38
CA GLY A 647 -4.75 -6.21 29.70
C GLY A 647 -3.65 -6.40 30.74
N PHE A 648 -2.39 -6.00 30.46
CA PHE A 648 -1.37 -5.93 31.48
C PHE A 648 -1.56 -4.69 32.38
N ALA A 649 -0.99 -4.75 33.57
CA ALA A 649 -0.82 -3.59 34.45
C ALA A 649 0.55 -3.66 35.12
N HIS A 650 1.10 -2.50 35.50
CA HIS A 650 2.40 -2.45 36.17
C HIS A 650 2.36 -3.14 37.52
N GLY A 651 3.35 -4.02 37.79
CA GLY A 651 3.51 -4.72 39.07
C GLY A 651 2.41 -5.73 39.40
N LYS A 652 1.50 -6.04 38.47
CA LYS A 652 0.41 -7.01 38.66
C LYS A 652 0.54 -8.16 37.68
N SER A 653 0.34 -9.38 38.15
CA SER A 653 0.30 -10.58 37.31
C SER A 653 -0.93 -10.59 36.41
N SER A 654 -0.75 -10.87 35.11
CA SER A 654 -1.81 -10.90 34.11
C SER A 654 -1.67 -12.08 33.16
N LYS A 655 -2.66 -12.99 33.15
CA LYS A 655 -2.78 -14.09 32.16
C LYS A 655 -3.72 -13.69 31.02
N ASN A 656 -3.29 -12.78 30.19
CA ASN A 656 -4.03 -12.36 29.01
C ASN A 656 -3.55 -13.11 27.74
N TYR A 657 -4.21 -12.87 26.59
CA TYR A 657 -3.95 -13.55 25.33
C TYR A 657 -2.53 -13.37 24.78
N LEU A 658 -1.80 -12.34 25.17
CA LEU A 658 -0.40 -12.14 24.74
C LEU A 658 0.54 -13.16 25.42
N PHE A 659 0.09 -13.70 26.55
CA PHE A 659 0.86 -14.66 27.36
C PHE A 659 0.44 -16.11 27.10
N SER A 660 -0.83 -16.37 26.80
CA SER A 660 -1.42 -17.72 26.70
C SER A 660 -1.54 -18.20 25.24
N ASN A 661 -1.34 -19.49 25.02
CA ASN A 661 -1.65 -20.18 23.76
C ASN A 661 -3.13 -20.56 23.69
N ALA A 662 -3.54 -21.27 22.63
CA ALA A 662 -4.92 -21.71 22.43
C ALA A 662 -5.44 -22.68 23.50
N ASP A 663 -4.55 -23.48 24.11
CA ASP A 663 -4.89 -24.45 25.16
C ASP A 663 -4.94 -23.81 26.56
N GLY A 664 -4.75 -22.48 26.65
CA GLY A 664 -4.69 -21.76 27.91
C GLY A 664 -3.36 -21.88 28.65
N ASN A 665 -2.37 -22.58 28.06
CA ASN A 665 -1.03 -22.68 28.62
C ASN A 665 -0.20 -21.46 28.27
N SER A 666 0.83 -21.17 29.08
CA SER A 666 1.77 -20.10 28.76
C SER A 666 2.56 -20.43 27.49
N SER A 667 2.56 -19.52 26.52
CA SER A 667 3.41 -19.60 25.31
C SER A 667 4.76 -18.93 25.49
N VAL A 668 5.00 -18.25 26.62
CA VAL A 668 6.22 -17.50 26.94
C VAL A 668 6.66 -17.72 28.39
N LEU A 669 6.30 -18.86 28.97
CA LEU A 669 6.63 -19.19 30.37
C LEU A 669 8.14 -19.19 30.62
N ASN A 670 8.55 -18.67 31.79
CA ASN A 670 9.93 -18.60 32.25
C ASN A 670 10.86 -17.69 31.43
N TYR A 671 10.32 -16.84 30.55
CA TYR A 671 11.14 -16.00 29.67
C TYR A 671 10.71 -14.54 29.73
N TRP A 672 11.70 -13.66 29.68
CA TRP A 672 11.51 -12.24 29.52
C TRP A 672 11.58 -11.89 28.04
N TRP A 673 10.60 -11.16 27.51
CA TRP A 673 10.59 -10.75 26.12
C TRP A 673 10.50 -9.24 25.97
N ARG A 674 11.27 -8.72 25.04
CA ARG A 674 11.52 -7.29 24.83
C ARG A 674 10.30 -6.56 24.30
N LEU A 675 10.11 -5.34 24.82
CA LEU A 675 9.27 -4.31 24.24
C LEU A 675 10.12 -3.28 23.47
N LEU A 676 9.44 -2.49 22.61
CA LEU A 676 10.06 -1.39 21.86
C LEU A 676 10.38 -0.19 22.77
N SER A 677 9.58 -0.02 23.81
CA SER A 677 9.58 1.17 24.68
C SER A 677 10.84 1.28 25.51
N PRO A 678 11.49 2.47 25.50
CA PRO A 678 12.58 2.79 26.43
C PRO A 678 12.04 2.89 27.84
N ASP A 679 12.90 2.65 28.81
CA ASP A 679 12.59 2.82 30.24
C ASP A 679 13.36 4.00 30.82
N GLU A 680 14.65 3.81 31.16
CA GLU A 680 15.46 4.83 31.78
C GLU A 680 16.97 4.73 31.42
N TRP A 681 17.67 5.79 31.67
CA TRP A 681 19.09 5.82 31.89
C TRP A 681 19.34 6.04 33.40
N ASN A 682 20.07 5.13 34.08
CA ASN A 682 20.29 5.24 35.51
C ASN A 682 21.65 5.87 35.89
N GLY A 683 22.30 6.53 34.94
CA GLY A 683 23.59 7.15 35.10
C GLY A 683 24.80 6.26 34.74
N SER A 684 24.56 4.98 34.44
CA SER A 684 25.58 4.03 34.01
C SER A 684 25.10 3.00 33.00
N LYS A 685 23.79 2.80 32.89
CA LYS A 685 23.17 1.79 32.02
C LYS A 685 21.88 2.30 31.42
N SER A 686 21.63 1.93 30.17
CA SER A 686 20.38 2.11 29.46
C SER A 686 19.46 0.92 29.67
N TYR A 687 18.18 1.17 29.91
CA TYR A 687 17.16 0.14 30.12
C TYR A 687 16.01 0.30 29.11
N THR A 688 15.46 -0.83 28.66
CA THR A 688 14.23 -0.89 27.89
C THR A 688 13.23 -1.80 28.61
N MET A 689 11.96 -1.56 28.37
CA MET A 689 10.89 -2.34 28.98
C MET A 689 10.84 -3.76 28.43
N ASN A 690 10.31 -4.66 29.24
CA ASN A 690 10.03 -6.05 28.89
C ASN A 690 8.77 -6.55 29.58
N ILE A 691 8.30 -7.73 29.19
CA ILE A 691 7.29 -8.48 29.91
C ILE A 691 7.97 -9.71 30.51
N SER A 692 7.80 -9.90 31.81
CA SER A 692 8.32 -11.05 32.55
C SER A 692 7.38 -12.25 32.38
N GLY A 693 7.93 -13.39 31.99
CA GLY A 693 7.23 -14.66 31.91
C GLY A 693 7.57 -15.64 33.05
N TYR A 694 8.16 -15.19 34.15
CA TYR A 694 8.68 -16.07 35.18
C TYR A 694 7.65 -16.43 36.27
N GLU A 695 7.47 -17.73 36.49
CA GLU A 695 6.61 -18.31 37.53
C GLU A 695 7.49 -18.87 38.66
N SER A 696 8.03 -18.06 39.57
CA SER A 696 8.58 -18.56 40.84
C SER A 696 8.54 -17.53 41.96
N GLY A 697 7.81 -17.86 42.94
CA GLY A 697 7.89 -17.66 44.39
C GLY A 697 7.82 -16.23 44.94
N ASP A 698 8.46 -15.21 44.42
CA ASP A 698 8.52 -13.88 45.04
C ASP A 698 8.52 -12.69 44.08
N TYR A 699 8.45 -12.95 42.76
CA TYR A 699 8.29 -11.88 41.77
C TYR A 699 7.00 -12.16 41.01
N SER A 700 6.12 -11.16 40.93
CA SER A 700 4.87 -11.25 40.16
C SER A 700 5.19 -11.65 38.70
N ALA A 701 5.00 -12.92 38.39
CA ALA A 701 5.03 -13.42 37.02
C ALA A 701 4.07 -12.62 36.16
N GLU A 702 4.40 -12.47 34.86
CA GLU A 702 3.49 -11.89 33.87
C GLU A 702 3.29 -10.37 34.01
N ALA A 703 4.25 -9.65 34.60
CA ALA A 703 4.22 -8.20 34.78
C ALA A 703 5.16 -7.50 33.81
N VAL A 704 4.89 -6.22 33.57
CA VAL A 704 5.82 -5.34 32.84
C VAL A 704 6.99 -5.01 33.76
N GLY A 705 8.20 -5.24 33.26
CA GLY A 705 9.47 -4.95 33.92
C GLY A 705 10.46 -4.22 32.98
N MET A 706 11.74 -4.19 33.39
CA MET A 706 12.82 -3.60 32.60
C MET A 706 14.05 -4.51 32.57
N SER A 707 14.88 -4.38 31.54
CA SER A 707 16.19 -5.04 31.44
C SER A 707 17.20 -4.10 30.81
N GLY A 708 18.45 -4.23 31.20
CA GLY A 708 19.56 -3.52 30.56
C GLY A 708 19.63 -3.83 29.07
N THR A 709 20.01 -2.86 28.25
CA THR A 709 20.00 -3.02 26.78
C THR A 709 20.93 -4.14 26.29
N VAL A 710 21.95 -4.49 27.06
CA VAL A 710 22.91 -5.59 26.77
C VAL A 710 22.43 -6.97 27.27
N ASP A 711 21.34 -7.04 28.04
CA ASP A 711 20.81 -8.31 28.51
C ASP A 711 20.08 -9.02 27.37
N ALA A 712 20.36 -10.31 27.16
CA ALA A 712 19.68 -11.09 26.14
C ALA A 712 18.28 -11.49 26.62
N ASN A 713 17.25 -11.11 25.86
CA ASN A 713 15.87 -11.49 26.12
C ASN A 713 15.22 -12.06 24.86
N TYR A 714 14.10 -12.72 25.04
CA TYR A 714 13.33 -13.30 23.93
C TYR A 714 12.70 -12.21 23.05
N VAL A 715 12.56 -12.52 21.77
CA VAL A 715 12.11 -11.60 20.74
C VAL A 715 10.78 -12.09 20.15
N ARG A 716 9.73 -11.26 20.28
CA ARG A 716 8.43 -11.47 19.66
C ARG A 716 8.18 -10.34 18.67
N PRO A 717 8.34 -10.58 17.37
CA PRO A 717 8.14 -9.53 16.38
C PRO A 717 6.66 -9.17 16.21
N VAL A 718 6.47 -7.92 15.82
CA VAL A 718 5.17 -7.31 15.52
C VAL A 718 5.21 -6.76 14.09
N ILE A 719 4.16 -7.06 13.31
CA ILE A 719 3.93 -6.53 11.97
C ILE A 719 2.53 -5.92 11.89
N SER A 720 2.21 -5.27 10.79
CA SER A 720 0.84 -4.79 10.52
C SER A 720 0.40 -5.19 9.12
N LEU A 721 -0.72 -5.92 8.99
CA LEU A 721 -1.32 -6.20 7.69
C LEU A 721 -1.90 -4.92 7.08
N SER A 722 -1.72 -4.74 5.79
CA SER A 722 -2.25 -3.59 5.04
C SER A 722 -3.78 -3.51 5.16
N SER A 723 -4.32 -2.30 5.18
CA SER A 723 -5.77 -2.04 5.29
C SER A 723 -6.59 -2.62 4.13
N ASP A 724 -5.94 -2.88 2.98
CA ASP A 724 -6.56 -3.46 1.79
C ASP A 724 -6.35 -4.97 1.66
N THR A 725 -5.81 -5.63 2.69
CA THR A 725 -5.69 -7.09 2.76
C THR A 725 -7.07 -7.73 2.76
N LEU A 726 -7.36 -8.54 1.73
CA LEU A 726 -8.66 -9.20 1.59
C LEU A 726 -8.75 -10.44 2.49
N TYR A 727 -9.90 -10.61 3.11
CA TYR A 727 -10.25 -11.80 3.87
C TYR A 727 -10.57 -12.98 2.94
N SER A 728 -10.08 -14.18 3.26
CA SER A 728 -10.39 -15.40 2.50
C SER A 728 -11.26 -16.36 3.27
N SER A 729 -10.98 -16.59 4.55
CA SER A 729 -11.64 -17.65 5.35
C SER A 729 -11.38 -17.47 6.83
N GLY A 730 -12.08 -18.26 7.65
CA GLY A 730 -11.90 -18.32 9.10
C GLY A 730 -12.76 -17.33 9.87
N ASP A 731 -12.85 -17.55 11.19
CA ASP A 731 -13.62 -16.73 12.13
C ASP A 731 -12.72 -16.12 13.23
N GLY A 732 -11.41 -16.25 13.08
CA GLY A 732 -10.43 -15.78 14.03
C GLY A 732 -10.24 -16.66 15.25
N SER A 733 -10.90 -17.82 15.35
CA SER A 733 -10.65 -18.82 16.38
C SER A 733 -9.30 -19.54 16.14
N PRO A 734 -8.74 -20.24 17.15
CA PRO A 734 -7.50 -20.99 16.96
C PRO A 734 -7.64 -22.12 15.92
N ASP A 735 -8.83 -22.76 15.84
CA ASP A 735 -9.12 -23.84 14.91
C ASP A 735 -9.41 -23.33 13.49
N SER A 736 -9.87 -22.08 13.38
CA SER A 736 -10.24 -21.42 12.12
C SER A 736 -9.73 -19.97 12.10
N PRO A 737 -8.40 -19.76 12.12
CA PRO A 737 -7.82 -18.42 12.12
C PRO A 737 -8.19 -17.64 10.84
N TYR A 738 -8.26 -16.33 10.93
CA TYR A 738 -8.46 -15.51 9.75
C TYR A 738 -7.37 -15.80 8.72
N GLY A 739 -7.80 -16.16 7.52
CA GLY A 739 -6.98 -16.29 6.33
C GLY A 739 -7.09 -15.05 5.45
N ILE A 740 -6.07 -14.80 4.65
CA ILE A 740 -6.04 -13.72 3.68
C ILE A 740 -5.99 -14.25 2.25
N VAL A 741 -6.50 -13.46 1.30
CA VAL A 741 -6.33 -13.76 -0.12
C VAL A 741 -4.88 -13.43 -0.50
N TYR A 742 -4.19 -14.39 -1.08
CA TYR A 742 -2.86 -14.19 -1.67
C TYR A 742 -3.02 -13.96 -3.18
N ASN A 743 -2.67 -12.76 -3.66
CA ASN A 743 -2.70 -12.36 -5.07
C ASN A 743 -1.35 -12.54 -5.76
#